data_c9a7b6c836135e72faba440e51cb08d3
#
_entry.id   c9a7b6c836135e72faba440e51cb08d3
#
_cell.length_a   1.000
_cell.length_b   1.000
_cell.length_c   1.000
_cell.angle_alpha   90.00
_cell.angle_beta   90.00
_cell.angle_gamma   90.00
#
_symmetry.space_group_name_H-M   'P 1'
#
loop_
_entity.id
_entity.type
_entity.pdbx_description
1 polymer ?
#
loop_
_entity_poly.entity_id
_entity_poly.type
_entity_poly.pdbx_seq_one_letter_code
_entity_poly.pdbx_strand_id
1 'polypeptide(L)'
;MSASTRAARCAALIWVAVFVCLVLALALSFTPAKIRTDFRAMLPADDVTQSSSAVFAGISDAAAQKLVVLVRAGDEKDTAAAARTVTGVLGKAGLTVDVNPARDARALVKALTPYRTGFIRDEDHVWLAAADDAALTQRALRELYRPVAVSPVAWADDPLGLFAGVLTEAAALRRFTEKDGFMLAADPDGKAPWVVLTVKTGALTAADGTPVTEALRQARAAAEKVSEGSEVLAFGPALIAEHAVGRASRESSLMGTVSAVALTLLILVFLRSVRAVFQILATLAVSFTAAFAVVWLTFGGIHVITLVFGMTLLGIAADYVFHYRAELLAEPAPKAARDKLARGLTVSLATSVAGYGAMLMVPMPSLREMALFCITGLVCAWLTVLLVLPLISKAGRMPAVAAGLSECLAGLARPGQKRWVKLTGLAVLLALAAGIPRLQTTDELRLLTALTPETAHELKRMESILPMPSVAQFFVVKGATSDETVTRALTLTKQLKALRVKGVISDFQTGLGILTPASVQAKNRALVSAADARALALTGKTLGALLKPQTPEAPDVLGVKAWLAMPLARELARFWLSDTETLVMLSGVTPAALPSLAATAERLGDGVSFVNTTGEISASLALWRETLSVVLVLSFALMAVILAVIYRARAVRMVLPVAFSVVTVLGVMGWAGLPLTLFTVMPLVLVLALGVDYAVMLYGKPGNRTGVFSVFLAAVSTILSFGLLAFSATPALHLFGVTLAVGISAVLVLTLVMRPEAAVSDFLIPRKLNKCRN
;
A
#
# COMPACT_ATOMS: atom_id res chain seq x y z
N MET A 1 -3.46 -57.36 13.58
CA MET A 1 -2.92 -56.01 13.23
C MET A 1 -1.43 -56.01 13.51
N SER A 2 -0.60 -55.82 12.46
CA SER A 2 0.86 -55.81 12.62
C SER A 2 1.31 -54.60 13.48
N ALA A 3 2.43 -54.71 14.18
CA ALA A 3 3.02 -53.65 14.99
C ALA A 3 3.17 -52.31 14.19
N SER A 4 3.52 -52.42 12.88
CA SER A 4 3.62 -51.28 11.97
C SER A 4 2.31 -50.52 11.71
N THR A 5 1.16 -51.20 11.83
CA THR A 5 -0.18 -50.60 11.69
C THR A 5 -0.59 -49.83 12.93
N ARG A 6 -0.17 -50.30 14.13
CA ARG A 6 -0.41 -49.59 15.38
C ARG A 6 0.43 -48.31 15.47
N ALA A 7 1.73 -48.40 15.13
CA ALA A 7 2.62 -47.23 15.10
C ALA A 7 2.13 -46.11 14.14
N ALA A 8 1.67 -46.49 12.93
CA ALA A 8 1.13 -45.49 11.98
C ALA A 8 -0.15 -44.81 12.47
N ARG A 9 -1.05 -45.57 13.15
CA ARG A 9 -2.25 -44.97 13.76
C ARG A 9 -1.90 -44.08 14.93
N CYS A 10 -0.95 -44.46 15.79
CA CYS A 10 -0.49 -43.60 16.88
C CYS A 10 0.11 -42.29 16.36
N ALA A 11 0.97 -42.35 15.32
CA ALA A 11 1.54 -41.15 14.71
C ALA A 11 0.47 -40.22 14.11
N ALA A 12 -0.55 -40.77 13.45
CA ALA A 12 -1.67 -39.98 12.94
C ALA A 12 -2.50 -39.34 14.06
N LEU A 13 -2.75 -40.05 15.15
CA LEU A 13 -3.46 -39.51 16.31
C LEU A 13 -2.69 -38.40 17.01
N ILE A 14 -1.37 -38.56 17.16
CA ILE A 14 -0.48 -37.52 17.70
C ILE A 14 -0.56 -36.27 16.82
N TRP A 15 -0.47 -36.43 15.48
CA TRP A 15 -0.58 -35.30 14.57
C TRP A 15 -1.92 -34.58 14.69
N VAL A 16 -3.04 -35.30 14.76
CA VAL A 16 -4.38 -34.71 14.96
C VAL A 16 -4.45 -34.00 16.30
N ALA A 17 -3.91 -34.56 17.36
CA ALA A 17 -3.86 -33.92 18.68
C ALA A 17 -3.06 -32.61 18.65
N VAL A 18 -1.88 -32.59 18.01
CA VAL A 18 -1.08 -31.36 17.83
C VAL A 18 -1.85 -30.32 17.06
N PHE A 19 -2.54 -30.70 15.98
CA PHE A 19 -3.37 -29.77 15.21
C PHE A 19 -4.52 -29.19 16.06
N VAL A 20 -5.22 -30.01 16.84
CA VAL A 20 -6.27 -29.55 17.73
C VAL A 20 -5.73 -28.58 18.79
N CYS A 21 -4.56 -28.86 19.36
CA CYS A 21 -3.90 -27.93 20.31
C CYS A 21 -3.57 -26.59 19.64
N LEU A 22 -3.09 -26.58 18.39
CA LEU A 22 -2.83 -25.34 17.65
C LEU A 22 -4.13 -24.54 17.39
N VAL A 23 -5.20 -25.21 17.03
CA VAL A 23 -6.52 -24.57 16.83
C VAL A 23 -7.03 -23.97 18.13
N LEU A 24 -6.91 -24.67 19.25
CA LEU A 24 -7.32 -24.17 20.57
C LEU A 24 -6.47 -22.96 20.98
N ALA A 25 -5.15 -23.03 20.82
CA ALA A 25 -4.26 -21.91 21.11
C ALA A 25 -4.59 -20.68 20.26
N LEU A 26 -4.91 -20.88 18.98
CA LEU A 26 -5.39 -19.82 18.09
C LEU A 26 -6.71 -19.24 18.59
N ALA A 27 -7.70 -20.07 18.89
CA ALA A 27 -9.03 -19.62 19.35
C ALA A 27 -8.96 -18.80 20.64
N LEU A 28 -8.05 -19.16 21.55
CA LEU A 28 -7.82 -18.44 22.81
C LEU A 28 -7.08 -17.10 22.64
N SER A 29 -6.25 -16.98 21.59
CA SER A 29 -5.41 -15.79 21.36
C SER A 29 -5.93 -14.86 20.26
N PHE A 30 -6.95 -15.29 19.49
CA PHE A 30 -7.44 -14.57 18.34
C PHE A 30 -8.14 -13.26 18.72
N THR A 31 -7.67 -12.17 18.15
CA THR A 31 -8.26 -10.83 18.28
C THR A 31 -8.24 -10.14 16.92
N PRO A 32 -9.41 -9.86 16.30
CA PRO A 32 -9.47 -9.29 14.94
C PRO A 32 -8.65 -8.00 14.75
N ALA A 33 -8.53 -7.19 15.81
CA ALA A 33 -7.74 -5.95 15.81
C ALA A 33 -6.23 -6.15 15.55
N LYS A 34 -5.73 -7.38 15.65
CA LYS A 34 -4.32 -7.73 15.37
C LYS A 34 -4.07 -8.13 13.91
N ILE A 35 -5.09 -8.08 13.06
CA ILE A 35 -4.91 -8.20 11.62
C ILE A 35 -4.45 -6.83 11.11
N ARG A 36 -3.19 -6.77 10.65
CA ARG A 36 -2.56 -5.53 10.22
C ARG A 36 -2.85 -5.28 8.75
N THR A 37 -3.42 -4.12 8.45
CA THR A 37 -3.70 -3.66 7.09
C THR A 37 -2.76 -2.53 6.66
N ASP A 38 -2.02 -1.96 7.62
CA ASP A 38 -1.14 -0.82 7.39
C ASP A 38 0.14 -1.28 6.67
N PHE A 39 0.39 -0.66 5.53
CA PHE A 39 1.61 -0.89 4.74
C PHE A 39 2.90 -0.59 5.54
N ARG A 40 2.83 0.31 6.51
CA ARG A 40 3.97 0.66 7.39
C ARG A 40 4.40 -0.50 8.28
N ALA A 41 3.47 -1.37 8.68
CA ALA A 41 3.81 -2.57 9.43
C ALA A 41 4.72 -3.53 8.64
N MET A 42 4.92 -3.27 7.34
CA MET A 42 5.85 -4.00 6.49
C MET A 42 7.27 -3.43 6.52
N LEU A 43 7.43 -2.13 6.91
CA LEU A 43 8.74 -1.48 7.00
C LEU A 43 9.47 -1.92 8.26
N PRO A 44 10.80 -2.17 8.21
CA PRO A 44 11.61 -2.36 9.40
C PRO A 44 11.53 -1.12 10.30
N ALA A 45 11.49 -1.32 11.61
CA ALA A 45 11.39 -0.22 12.57
C ALA A 45 12.62 0.72 12.55
N ASP A 46 13.73 0.25 12.00
CA ASP A 46 15.02 0.97 11.99
C ASP A 46 15.22 1.89 10.79
N ASP A 47 14.47 1.70 9.68
CA ASP A 47 14.65 2.45 8.42
C ASP A 47 13.90 3.79 8.38
N VAL A 48 12.98 4.00 9.31
CA VAL A 48 12.27 5.27 9.43
C VAL A 48 12.72 5.91 10.73
N THR A 49 13.42 7.02 10.66
CA THR A 49 13.81 7.80 11.86
C THR A 49 12.62 7.87 12.81
N GLN A 50 12.73 7.36 14.01
CA GLN A 50 11.61 7.16 14.97
C GLN A 50 10.74 8.42 15.17
N SER A 51 11.33 9.60 15.06
CA SER A 51 10.62 10.88 15.13
C SER A 51 9.74 11.15 13.90
N SER A 52 10.23 10.91 12.69
CA SER A 52 9.44 11.12 11.45
C SER A 52 8.31 10.10 11.31
N SER A 53 8.47 8.88 11.84
CA SER A 53 7.45 7.83 11.80
C SER A 53 6.21 8.14 12.67
N ALA A 54 6.41 8.58 13.91
CA ALA A 54 5.31 8.96 14.80
C ALA A 54 4.55 10.20 14.28
N VAL A 55 5.31 11.15 13.74
CA VAL A 55 4.80 12.35 13.10
C VAL A 55 3.93 12.05 11.88
N PHE A 56 4.49 11.28 10.98
CA PHE A 56 3.78 10.85 9.78
C PHE A 56 2.54 10.00 10.14
N ALA A 57 2.60 9.18 11.20
CA ALA A 57 1.45 8.44 11.70
C ALA A 57 0.32 9.39 12.10
N GLY A 58 0.59 10.38 12.93
CA GLY A 58 -0.42 11.34 13.39
C GLY A 58 -1.04 12.16 12.25
N ILE A 59 -0.22 12.61 11.28
CA ILE A 59 -0.70 13.37 10.10
C ILE A 59 -1.55 12.48 9.20
N SER A 60 -1.05 11.28 8.90
CA SER A 60 -1.75 10.36 8.03
C SER A 60 -3.06 9.88 8.63
N ASP A 61 -3.11 9.60 9.93
CA ASP A 61 -4.34 9.19 10.62
C ASP A 61 -5.37 10.33 10.65
N ALA A 62 -4.92 11.57 10.90
CA ALA A 62 -5.78 12.75 10.83
C ALA A 62 -6.24 13.05 9.40
N ALA A 63 -5.39 12.85 8.39
CA ALA A 63 -5.72 13.01 6.98
C ALA A 63 -6.60 11.86 6.48
N ALA A 64 -6.37 10.63 6.95
CA ALA A 64 -7.15 9.46 6.58
C ALA A 64 -8.64 9.58 6.93
N GLN A 65 -8.97 10.40 7.92
CA GLN A 65 -10.34 10.63 8.38
C GLN A 65 -11.02 11.84 7.72
N LYS A 66 -10.36 12.50 6.76
CA LYS A 66 -10.91 13.69 6.09
C LYS A 66 -11.09 13.45 4.60
N LEU A 67 -12.23 13.92 4.10
CA LEU A 67 -12.58 13.94 2.69
C LEU A 67 -12.89 15.39 2.31
N VAL A 68 -12.36 15.87 1.21
CA VAL A 68 -12.72 17.17 0.62
C VAL A 68 -13.71 16.93 -0.49
N VAL A 69 -14.83 17.64 -0.45
CA VAL A 69 -15.87 17.58 -1.49
C VAL A 69 -16.00 18.99 -2.07
N LEU A 70 -15.88 19.08 -3.40
CA LEU A 70 -16.08 20.31 -4.16
C LEU A 70 -17.40 20.19 -4.90
N VAL A 71 -18.24 21.22 -4.78
CA VAL A 71 -19.56 21.27 -5.43
C VAL A 71 -19.65 22.51 -6.31
N ARG A 72 -20.08 22.36 -7.55
CA ARG A 72 -20.33 23.46 -8.48
C ARG A 72 -21.61 23.18 -9.28
N ALA A 73 -22.34 24.24 -9.63
CA ALA A 73 -23.45 24.22 -10.56
C ALA A 73 -23.30 25.36 -11.60
N GLY A 74 -24.32 25.56 -12.40
CA GLY A 74 -24.31 26.51 -13.51
C GLY A 74 -24.01 27.96 -13.08
N ASP A 75 -24.59 28.38 -11.98
CA ASP A 75 -24.34 29.69 -11.37
C ASP A 75 -24.02 29.57 -9.84
N GLU A 76 -23.77 30.72 -9.21
CA GLU A 76 -23.39 30.77 -7.80
C GLU A 76 -24.55 30.42 -6.85
N LYS A 77 -25.79 30.79 -7.21
CA LYS A 77 -27.00 30.48 -6.41
C LYS A 77 -27.32 29.00 -6.46
N ASP A 78 -27.27 28.43 -7.65
CA ASP A 78 -27.44 27.01 -7.88
C ASP A 78 -26.35 26.20 -7.20
N THR A 79 -25.11 26.68 -7.24
CA THR A 79 -23.97 26.06 -6.54
C THR A 79 -24.22 26.00 -5.02
N ALA A 80 -24.72 27.09 -4.41
CA ALA A 80 -25.06 27.10 -2.99
C ALA A 80 -26.25 26.16 -2.67
N ALA A 81 -27.25 26.08 -3.54
CA ALA A 81 -28.39 25.16 -3.39
C ALA A 81 -27.98 23.70 -3.51
N ALA A 82 -27.14 23.37 -4.50
CA ALA A 82 -26.56 22.04 -4.68
C ALA A 82 -25.68 21.64 -3.47
N ALA A 83 -24.86 22.57 -2.97
CA ALA A 83 -24.01 22.33 -1.79
C ALA A 83 -24.83 22.06 -0.52
N ARG A 84 -25.95 22.79 -0.29
CA ARG A 84 -26.87 22.49 0.83
C ARG A 84 -27.47 21.08 0.69
N THR A 85 -27.86 20.70 -0.52
CA THR A 85 -28.43 19.36 -0.80
C THR A 85 -27.40 18.26 -0.55
N VAL A 86 -26.17 18.42 -1.08
CA VAL A 86 -25.04 17.52 -0.83
C VAL A 86 -24.75 17.37 0.68
N THR A 87 -24.68 18.51 1.39
CA THR A 87 -24.49 18.52 2.86
C THR A 87 -25.59 17.74 3.58
N GLY A 88 -26.85 17.92 3.16
CA GLY A 88 -27.99 17.24 3.73
C GLY A 88 -27.97 15.74 3.51
N VAL A 89 -27.57 15.26 2.31
CA VAL A 89 -27.47 13.83 1.98
C VAL A 89 -26.32 13.19 2.77
N LEU A 90 -25.14 13.82 2.78
CA LEU A 90 -23.99 13.32 3.53
C LEU A 90 -24.26 13.32 5.06
N GLY A 91 -24.96 14.33 5.57
CA GLY A 91 -25.36 14.37 6.98
C GLY A 91 -26.36 13.29 7.34
N LYS A 92 -27.32 12.94 6.47
CA LYS A 92 -28.25 11.83 6.68
C LYS A 92 -27.54 10.48 6.69
N ALA A 93 -26.47 10.33 5.94
CA ALA A 93 -25.60 9.16 5.99
C ALA A 93 -24.69 9.13 7.27
N GLY A 94 -24.87 10.06 8.22
CA GLY A 94 -24.10 10.10 9.46
C GLY A 94 -22.70 10.66 9.34
N LEU A 95 -22.36 11.30 8.21
CA LEU A 95 -21.08 11.97 8.01
C LEU A 95 -21.12 13.40 8.56
N THR A 96 -20.09 13.82 9.27
CA THR A 96 -19.97 15.20 9.77
C THR A 96 -19.41 16.08 8.67
N VAL A 97 -20.24 17.01 8.17
CA VAL A 97 -19.85 17.96 7.11
C VAL A 97 -19.56 19.31 7.74
N ASP A 98 -18.34 19.81 7.56
CA ASP A 98 -17.96 21.18 7.93
C ASP A 98 -18.04 22.06 6.69
N VAL A 99 -18.97 23.00 6.72
CA VAL A 99 -19.28 23.89 5.57
C VAL A 99 -18.50 25.21 5.64
N ASN A 100 -18.07 25.63 6.84
CA ASN A 100 -17.38 26.89 7.06
C ASN A 100 -16.48 26.87 8.29
N PRO A 101 -15.22 26.44 8.15
CA PRO A 101 -14.25 26.54 9.23
C PRO A 101 -13.89 28.01 9.61
N ALA A 102 -14.30 28.99 8.81
CA ALA A 102 -14.02 30.41 9.08
C ALA A 102 -15.00 31.08 10.06
N ARG A 103 -16.00 30.35 10.56
CA ARG A 103 -16.99 30.88 11.54
C ARG A 103 -16.37 31.61 12.75
N ASP A 104 -15.15 31.22 13.09
CA ASP A 104 -14.43 31.77 14.26
C ASP A 104 -13.46 32.91 13.92
N ALA A 105 -13.49 33.49 12.70
CA ALA A 105 -12.55 34.54 12.30
C ALA A 105 -12.67 35.79 13.19
N ARG A 106 -13.90 36.19 13.54
CA ARG A 106 -14.13 37.31 14.47
C ARG A 106 -13.61 37.03 15.88
N ALA A 107 -13.80 35.80 16.36
CA ALA A 107 -13.28 35.33 17.63
C ALA A 107 -11.75 35.34 17.65
N LEU A 108 -11.12 34.92 16.54
CA LEU A 108 -9.66 34.96 16.38
C LEU A 108 -9.15 36.40 16.43
N VAL A 109 -9.76 37.35 15.69
CA VAL A 109 -9.35 38.74 15.69
C VAL A 109 -9.47 39.32 17.09
N LYS A 110 -10.58 39.08 17.80
CA LYS A 110 -10.77 39.50 19.19
C LYS A 110 -9.68 38.95 20.13
N ALA A 111 -9.31 37.69 19.95
CA ALA A 111 -8.25 37.06 20.76
C ALA A 111 -6.86 37.61 20.44
N LEU A 112 -6.62 38.05 19.19
CA LEU A 112 -5.35 38.64 18.75
C LEU A 112 -5.21 40.14 19.09
N THR A 113 -6.30 40.86 19.27
CA THR A 113 -6.28 42.32 19.53
C THR A 113 -5.37 42.72 20.69
N PRO A 114 -5.26 42.01 21.82
CA PRO A 114 -4.30 42.36 22.88
C PRO A 114 -2.82 42.27 22.45
N TYR A 115 -2.50 41.53 21.39
CA TYR A 115 -1.13 41.34 20.86
C TYR A 115 -0.86 42.19 19.61
N ARG A 116 -1.80 43.05 19.20
CA ARG A 116 -1.79 43.81 17.94
C ARG A 116 -0.49 44.55 17.64
N THR A 117 0.12 45.15 18.66
CA THR A 117 1.36 45.93 18.51
C THR A 117 2.59 45.13 18.21
N GLY A 118 2.53 43.79 18.38
CA GLY A 118 3.58 42.85 18.00
C GLY A 118 3.67 42.53 16.50
N PHE A 119 2.64 42.91 15.74
CA PHE A 119 2.50 42.57 14.33
C PHE A 119 2.47 43.80 13.44
N ILE A 120 3.38 43.84 12.45
CA ILE A 120 3.51 44.93 11.49
C ILE A 120 4.02 44.34 10.15
N ARG A 121 3.59 44.92 9.02
CA ARG A 121 4.10 44.57 7.69
C ARG A 121 5.46 45.23 7.44
N ASP A 122 6.28 44.63 6.58
CA ASP A 122 7.59 45.18 6.24
C ASP A 122 7.50 46.60 5.64
N GLU A 123 6.49 46.88 4.80
CA GLU A 123 6.23 48.22 4.24
C GLU A 123 5.85 49.25 5.29
N ASP A 124 5.03 48.87 6.26
CA ASP A 124 4.63 49.74 7.35
C ASP A 124 5.79 50.01 8.33
N HIS A 125 6.70 49.08 8.50
CA HIS A 125 7.92 49.26 9.28
C HIS A 125 8.82 50.30 8.66
N VAL A 126 9.01 50.27 7.33
CA VAL A 126 9.78 51.28 6.59
C VAL A 126 9.09 52.65 6.68
N TRP A 127 7.76 52.71 6.53
CA TRP A 127 6.99 53.93 6.65
C TRP A 127 7.09 54.54 8.04
N LEU A 128 6.94 53.74 9.11
CA LEU A 128 7.05 54.22 10.50
C LEU A 128 8.42 54.83 10.83
N ALA A 129 9.49 54.26 10.27
CA ALA A 129 10.85 54.80 10.47
C ALA A 129 11.06 56.16 9.86
N ALA A 130 10.24 56.55 8.86
CA ALA A 130 10.33 57.87 8.16
C ALA A 130 9.20 58.84 8.55
N ALA A 131 8.18 58.40 9.33
CA ALA A 131 6.99 59.18 9.60
C ALA A 131 7.24 60.26 10.63
N ASP A 132 6.85 61.49 10.29
CA ASP A 132 6.78 62.63 11.21
C ASP A 132 5.39 62.76 11.86
N ASP A 133 5.21 63.74 12.74
CA ASP A 133 3.95 64.03 13.45
C ASP A 133 2.78 64.33 12.51
N ALA A 134 3.04 64.95 11.38
CA ALA A 134 2.05 65.30 10.38
C ALA A 134 1.58 64.03 9.66
N ALA A 135 2.50 63.18 9.26
CA ALA A 135 2.22 61.91 8.62
C ALA A 135 1.43 60.95 9.54
N LEU A 136 1.81 60.84 10.83
CA LEU A 136 1.08 60.06 11.82
C LEU A 136 -0.36 60.57 11.98
N THR A 137 -0.55 61.88 12.14
CA THR A 137 -1.86 62.49 12.30
C THR A 137 -2.73 62.30 11.05
N GLN A 138 -2.17 62.53 9.88
CA GLN A 138 -2.87 62.37 8.61
C GLN A 138 -3.32 60.93 8.39
N ARG A 139 -2.47 59.95 8.69
CA ARG A 139 -2.83 58.52 8.55
C ARG A 139 -3.89 58.12 9.56
N ALA A 140 -3.77 58.55 10.83
CA ALA A 140 -4.76 58.27 11.86
C ALA A 140 -6.13 58.84 11.53
N LEU A 141 -6.20 60.10 11.03
CA LEU A 141 -7.45 60.71 10.58
C LEU A 141 -8.02 60.03 9.34
N ARG A 142 -7.17 59.61 8.41
CA ARG A 142 -7.64 58.84 7.22
C ARG A 142 -8.29 57.53 7.64
N GLU A 143 -7.71 56.80 8.60
CA GLU A 143 -8.28 55.52 9.10
C GLU A 143 -9.57 55.80 9.91
N LEU A 144 -9.67 56.90 10.66
CA LEU A 144 -10.86 57.28 11.40
C LEU A 144 -12.05 57.61 10.47
N TYR A 145 -11.80 58.33 9.38
CA TYR A 145 -12.82 58.76 8.41
C TYR A 145 -12.99 57.84 7.24
N ARG A 146 -12.47 56.64 7.30
CA ARG A 146 -12.64 55.64 6.24
C ARG A 146 -14.11 55.30 6.04
N PRO A 147 -14.67 55.44 4.80
CA PRO A 147 -16.14 55.40 4.55
C PRO A 147 -16.78 54.03 4.85
N VAL A 148 -15.97 52.97 4.93
CA VAL A 148 -16.44 51.60 5.21
C VAL A 148 -15.66 51.12 6.41
N ALA A 149 -16.35 50.75 7.48
CA ALA A 149 -15.75 50.10 8.65
C ALA A 149 -15.25 48.71 8.27
N VAL A 150 -14.14 48.61 7.56
CA VAL A 150 -13.51 47.39 7.13
C VAL A 150 -12.55 46.84 8.18
N SER A 151 -12.19 47.67 9.18
CA SER A 151 -11.32 47.22 10.25
C SER A 151 -12.06 46.34 11.25
N PRO A 152 -11.64 45.10 11.45
CA PRO A 152 -12.21 44.22 12.46
C PRO A 152 -11.82 44.63 13.90
N VAL A 153 -10.99 45.68 14.06
CA VAL A 153 -10.48 46.21 15.32
C VAL A 153 -10.96 47.63 15.50
N ALA A 154 -11.27 48.03 16.74
CA ALA A 154 -11.67 49.41 17.04
C ALA A 154 -10.54 50.37 16.65
N TRP A 155 -10.90 51.51 16.06
CA TRP A 155 -9.91 52.52 15.60
C TRP A 155 -8.95 52.99 16.72
N ALA A 156 -9.44 53.14 17.95
CA ALA A 156 -8.61 53.55 19.07
C ALA A 156 -7.55 52.48 19.47
N ASP A 157 -7.77 51.22 19.09
CA ASP A 157 -6.84 50.11 19.33
C ASP A 157 -5.80 49.95 18.20
N ASP A 158 -6.10 50.47 16.99
CA ASP A 158 -5.21 50.43 15.81
C ASP A 158 -5.37 51.73 15.00
N PRO A 159 -4.96 52.88 15.57
CA PRO A 159 -5.21 54.17 14.97
C PRO A 159 -4.51 54.41 13.64
N LEU A 160 -3.38 53.72 13.42
CA LEU A 160 -2.61 53.79 12.17
C LEU A 160 -2.98 52.68 11.18
N GLY A 161 -3.89 51.75 11.53
CA GLY A 161 -4.30 50.65 10.67
C GLY A 161 -3.19 49.63 10.39
N LEU A 162 -2.19 49.55 11.27
CA LEU A 162 -1.03 48.66 11.07
C LEU A 162 -1.42 47.21 11.23
N PHE A 163 -2.13 46.87 12.30
CA PHE A 163 -2.59 45.53 12.57
C PHE A 163 -3.71 45.10 11.60
N ALA A 164 -4.63 46.01 11.28
CA ALA A 164 -5.64 45.76 10.24
C ALA A 164 -4.99 45.44 8.88
N GLY A 165 -3.86 46.10 8.56
CA GLY A 165 -3.05 45.78 7.38
C GLY A 165 -2.52 44.33 7.36
N VAL A 166 -1.97 43.86 8.49
CA VAL A 166 -1.49 42.47 8.64
C VAL A 166 -2.64 41.51 8.48
N LEU A 167 -3.79 41.74 9.08
CA LEU A 167 -4.97 40.89 8.95
C LEU A 167 -5.51 40.84 7.51
N THR A 168 -5.48 41.99 6.81
CA THR A 168 -5.90 42.10 5.41
C THR A 168 -4.95 41.33 4.51
N GLU A 169 -3.64 41.42 4.69
CA GLU A 169 -2.64 40.66 3.95
C GLU A 169 -2.82 39.14 4.21
N ALA A 170 -2.99 38.76 5.48
CA ALA A 170 -3.24 37.37 5.84
C ALA A 170 -4.56 36.83 5.25
N ALA A 171 -5.59 37.68 5.13
CA ALA A 171 -6.85 37.31 4.48
C ALA A 171 -6.71 37.23 2.96
N ALA A 172 -5.93 38.12 2.33
CA ALA A 172 -5.67 38.11 0.90
C ALA A 172 -4.85 36.86 0.44
N LEU A 173 -4.04 36.31 1.34
CA LEU A 173 -3.34 35.04 1.10
C LEU A 173 -4.27 33.83 1.15
N ARG A 174 -5.51 33.99 1.66
CA ARG A 174 -6.52 32.92 1.62
C ARG A 174 -7.11 32.85 0.21
N ARG A 175 -7.07 31.66 -0.37
CA ARG A 175 -7.67 31.35 -1.69
C ARG A 175 -9.19 31.20 -1.63
N PHE A 176 -9.80 31.45 -0.48
CA PHE A 176 -11.21 31.19 -0.23
C PHE A 176 -11.92 32.50 0.10
N THR A 177 -13.08 32.69 -0.52
CA THR A 177 -14.05 33.72 -0.16
C THR A 177 -15.20 33.07 0.59
N GLU A 178 -15.73 33.79 1.63
CA GLU A 178 -16.92 33.33 2.32
C GLU A 178 -18.14 34.02 1.74
N LYS A 179 -19.15 33.26 1.35
CA LYS A 179 -20.43 33.76 0.91
C LYS A 179 -21.56 32.76 1.23
N ASP A 180 -22.69 33.26 1.69
CA ASP A 180 -23.88 32.43 2.06
C ASP A 180 -23.60 31.31 3.07
N GLY A 181 -22.56 31.49 3.91
CA GLY A 181 -22.13 30.51 4.91
C GLY A 181 -21.26 29.38 4.37
N PHE A 182 -20.84 29.46 3.10
CA PHE A 182 -19.92 28.50 2.47
C PHE A 182 -18.55 29.11 2.17
N MET A 183 -17.55 28.27 2.14
CA MET A 183 -16.24 28.60 1.58
C MET A 183 -16.24 28.34 0.08
N LEU A 184 -15.88 29.36 -0.70
CA LEU A 184 -15.81 29.33 -2.14
C LEU A 184 -14.36 29.37 -2.60
N ALA A 185 -13.99 28.45 -3.50
CA ALA A 185 -12.74 28.46 -4.25
C ALA A 185 -13.00 28.95 -5.68
N ALA A 186 -12.14 29.81 -6.20
CA ALA A 186 -12.26 30.29 -7.57
C ALA A 186 -12.00 29.13 -8.56
N ASP A 187 -12.76 29.09 -9.64
CA ASP A 187 -12.51 28.15 -10.73
C ASP A 187 -11.34 28.66 -11.60
N PRO A 188 -10.34 27.83 -11.91
CA PRO A 188 -9.24 28.22 -12.80
C PRO A 188 -9.69 28.64 -14.20
N ASP A 189 -10.80 28.10 -14.68
CA ASP A 189 -11.36 28.35 -16.00
C ASP A 189 -12.32 29.58 -16.02
N GLY A 190 -12.45 30.30 -14.90
CA GLY A 190 -13.31 31.49 -14.79
C GLY A 190 -14.82 31.19 -14.76
N LYS A 191 -15.22 29.93 -14.51
CA LYS A 191 -16.62 29.53 -14.33
C LYS A 191 -17.13 29.86 -12.92
N ALA A 192 -18.35 29.40 -12.60
CA ALA A 192 -18.89 29.52 -11.26
C ALA A 192 -17.94 28.97 -10.20
N PRO A 193 -17.82 29.63 -9.02
CA PRO A 193 -16.89 29.20 -7.97
C PRO A 193 -17.34 27.86 -7.37
N TRP A 194 -16.38 27.13 -6.85
CA TRP A 194 -16.60 25.86 -6.18
C TRP A 194 -16.88 26.06 -4.69
N VAL A 195 -17.92 25.45 -4.16
CA VAL A 195 -18.12 25.30 -2.73
C VAL A 195 -17.20 24.19 -2.21
N VAL A 196 -16.44 24.50 -1.17
CA VAL A 196 -15.52 23.56 -0.52
C VAL A 196 -16.14 23.04 0.76
N LEU A 197 -16.39 21.74 0.82
CA LEU A 197 -16.91 21.05 2.00
C LEU A 197 -15.82 20.11 2.55
N THR A 198 -15.62 20.14 3.88
CA THR A 198 -14.76 19.17 4.55
C THR A 198 -15.62 18.14 5.26
N VAL A 199 -15.47 16.88 4.90
CA VAL A 199 -16.25 15.79 5.47
C VAL A 199 -15.34 14.95 6.36
N LYS A 200 -15.73 14.69 7.61
CA LYS A 200 -15.03 13.78 8.51
C LYS A 200 -15.62 12.38 8.35
N THR A 201 -14.75 11.44 8.03
CA THR A 201 -15.07 10.01 7.87
C THR A 201 -14.40 9.25 9.01
N GLY A 202 -15.14 8.78 10.00
CA GLY A 202 -14.58 8.03 11.14
C GLY A 202 -14.15 6.59 10.81
N ALA A 203 -14.67 6.05 9.71
CA ALA A 203 -14.40 4.70 9.20
C ALA A 203 -14.59 4.67 7.67
N LEU A 204 -14.32 3.52 7.03
CA LEU A 204 -14.58 3.29 5.60
C LEU A 204 -16.09 3.26 5.25
N THR A 205 -16.94 3.24 6.25
CA THR A 205 -18.40 3.30 6.10
C THR A 205 -18.97 4.48 6.86
N ALA A 206 -20.08 5.00 6.39
CA ALA A 206 -20.88 5.97 7.13
C ALA A 206 -21.47 5.33 8.41
N ALA A 207 -22.01 6.16 9.31
CA ALA A 207 -22.53 5.70 10.62
C ALA A 207 -23.67 4.66 10.52
N ASP A 208 -24.41 4.66 9.41
CA ASP A 208 -25.47 3.69 9.09
C ASP A 208 -24.95 2.40 8.41
N GLY A 209 -23.63 2.26 8.21
CA GLY A 209 -23.01 1.15 7.51
C GLY A 209 -22.94 1.31 5.99
N THR A 210 -23.44 2.42 5.42
CA THR A 210 -23.36 2.70 4.00
C THR A 210 -21.92 3.05 3.61
N PRO A 211 -21.36 2.50 2.52
CA PRO A 211 -20.06 2.92 2.02
C PRO A 211 -20.02 4.42 1.69
N VAL A 212 -18.91 5.08 1.99
CA VAL A 212 -18.74 6.53 1.69
C VAL A 212 -18.90 6.81 0.21
N THR A 213 -18.44 5.91 -0.65
CA THR A 213 -18.63 5.97 -2.12
C THR A 213 -20.11 6.02 -2.50
N GLU A 214 -20.94 5.21 -1.84
CA GLU A 214 -22.39 5.16 -2.10
C GLU A 214 -23.08 6.45 -1.63
N ALA A 215 -22.72 6.97 -0.45
CA ALA A 215 -23.21 8.25 0.06
C ALA A 215 -22.88 9.41 -0.91
N LEU A 216 -21.66 9.41 -1.47
CA LEU A 216 -21.23 10.38 -2.48
C LEU A 216 -22.01 10.21 -3.80
N ARG A 217 -22.27 8.99 -4.23
CA ARG A 217 -23.08 8.73 -5.43
C ARG A 217 -24.50 9.29 -5.28
N GLN A 218 -25.12 9.09 -4.11
CA GLN A 218 -26.42 9.66 -3.78
C GLN A 218 -26.38 11.18 -3.73
N ALA A 219 -25.31 11.76 -3.17
CA ALA A 219 -25.11 13.20 -3.12
C ALA A 219 -24.96 13.81 -4.52
N ARG A 220 -24.19 13.15 -5.42
CA ARG A 220 -24.07 13.54 -6.84
C ARG A 220 -25.43 13.53 -7.54
N ALA A 221 -26.19 12.44 -7.41
CA ALA A 221 -27.51 12.33 -8.00
C ALA A 221 -28.53 13.35 -7.44
N ALA A 222 -28.38 13.73 -6.17
CA ALA A 222 -29.22 14.75 -5.56
C ALA A 222 -28.85 16.17 -6.03
N ALA A 223 -27.55 16.45 -6.21
CA ALA A 223 -27.09 17.72 -6.76
C ALA A 223 -27.55 17.93 -8.21
N GLU A 224 -27.48 16.90 -9.04
CA GLU A 224 -27.94 16.91 -10.44
C GLU A 224 -29.44 17.24 -10.57
N LYS A 225 -30.25 16.81 -9.59
CA LYS A 225 -31.69 17.16 -9.54
C LYS A 225 -31.95 18.63 -9.20
N VAL A 226 -30.99 19.28 -8.52
CA VAL A 226 -31.11 20.71 -8.16
C VAL A 226 -30.76 21.60 -9.35
N SER A 227 -29.70 21.27 -10.06
CA SER A 227 -29.26 21.99 -11.25
C SER A 227 -28.59 21.00 -12.21
N GLU A 228 -29.15 20.95 -13.45
CA GLU A 228 -28.62 20.11 -14.52
C GLU A 228 -27.17 20.50 -14.84
N GLY A 229 -26.26 19.50 -14.91
CA GLY A 229 -24.83 19.72 -15.10
C GLY A 229 -24.06 20.13 -13.82
N SER A 230 -24.65 19.93 -12.64
CA SER A 230 -23.90 20.13 -11.41
C SER A 230 -22.75 19.11 -11.28
N GLU A 231 -21.60 19.60 -10.86
CA GLU A 231 -20.40 18.78 -10.66
C GLU A 231 -20.11 18.62 -9.16
N VAL A 232 -19.87 17.37 -8.74
CA VAL A 232 -19.44 17.05 -7.38
C VAL A 232 -18.18 16.21 -7.46
N LEU A 233 -17.04 16.81 -7.09
CA LEU A 233 -15.76 16.14 -7.01
C LEU A 233 -15.47 15.79 -5.55
N ALA A 234 -14.87 14.62 -5.30
CA ALA A 234 -14.56 14.18 -3.95
C ALA A 234 -13.20 13.49 -3.91
N PHE A 235 -12.38 13.83 -2.95
CA PHE A 235 -11.06 13.23 -2.76
C PHE A 235 -10.66 13.17 -1.29
N GLY A 236 -10.04 12.07 -0.93
CA GLY A 236 -9.44 11.86 0.38
C GLY A 236 -8.90 10.45 0.54
N PRO A 237 -7.94 10.24 1.46
CA PRO A 237 -7.36 8.93 1.69
C PRO A 237 -8.39 7.84 2.02
N ALA A 238 -9.45 8.19 2.76
CA ALA A 238 -10.55 7.28 3.08
C ALA A 238 -11.24 6.72 1.82
N LEU A 239 -11.51 7.58 0.83
CA LEU A 239 -12.14 7.18 -0.44
C LEU A 239 -11.22 6.29 -1.28
N ILE A 240 -9.93 6.63 -1.33
CA ILE A 240 -8.91 5.80 -2.02
C ILE A 240 -8.84 4.42 -1.36
N ALA A 241 -8.79 4.38 -0.03
CA ALA A 241 -8.73 3.13 0.72
C ALA A 241 -9.99 2.29 0.51
N GLU A 242 -11.19 2.89 0.53
CA GLU A 242 -12.46 2.19 0.28
C GLU A 242 -12.48 1.60 -1.14
N HIS A 243 -12.09 2.39 -2.16
CA HIS A 243 -12.01 1.89 -3.53
C HIS A 243 -11.00 0.75 -3.68
N ALA A 244 -9.83 0.86 -3.04
CA ALA A 244 -8.81 -0.18 -3.08
C ALA A 244 -9.29 -1.47 -2.40
N VAL A 245 -9.87 -1.37 -1.18
CA VAL A 245 -10.41 -2.51 -0.43
C VAL A 245 -11.59 -3.14 -1.17
N GLY A 246 -12.53 -2.32 -1.65
CA GLY A 246 -13.70 -2.81 -2.39
C GLY A 246 -13.31 -3.54 -3.67
N ARG A 247 -12.31 -3.05 -4.41
CA ARG A 247 -11.78 -3.70 -5.61
C ARG A 247 -11.06 -5.00 -5.23
N ALA A 248 -10.12 -4.94 -4.30
CA ALA A 248 -9.37 -6.12 -3.85
C ALA A 248 -10.32 -7.23 -3.36
N SER A 249 -11.37 -6.87 -2.63
CA SER A 249 -12.39 -7.82 -2.17
C SER A 249 -13.16 -8.47 -3.33
N ARG A 250 -13.59 -7.68 -4.32
CA ARG A 250 -14.30 -8.21 -5.51
C ARG A 250 -13.40 -9.09 -6.36
N GLU A 251 -12.18 -8.64 -6.64
CA GLU A 251 -11.20 -9.40 -7.41
C GLU A 251 -10.85 -10.71 -6.68
N SER A 252 -10.56 -10.67 -5.39
CA SER A 252 -10.25 -11.85 -4.58
C SER A 252 -11.43 -12.83 -4.54
N SER A 253 -12.65 -12.33 -4.38
CA SER A 253 -13.86 -13.17 -4.37
C SER A 253 -14.09 -13.82 -5.72
N LEU A 254 -13.99 -13.06 -6.82
CA LEU A 254 -14.16 -13.59 -8.18
C LEU A 254 -13.06 -14.60 -8.53
N MET A 255 -11.80 -14.23 -8.36
CA MET A 255 -10.65 -15.09 -8.66
C MET A 255 -10.66 -16.35 -7.78
N GLY A 256 -10.95 -16.19 -6.48
CA GLY A 256 -11.08 -17.30 -5.55
C GLY A 256 -12.19 -18.26 -5.93
N THR A 257 -13.36 -17.75 -6.32
CA THR A 257 -14.50 -18.57 -6.75
C THR A 257 -14.18 -19.31 -8.06
N VAL A 258 -13.65 -18.61 -9.06
CA VAL A 258 -13.23 -19.20 -10.35
C VAL A 258 -12.17 -20.26 -10.13
N SER A 259 -11.15 -19.99 -9.30
CA SER A 259 -10.11 -20.95 -8.94
C SER A 259 -10.68 -22.20 -8.25
N ALA A 260 -11.55 -22.00 -7.25
CA ALA A 260 -12.16 -23.11 -6.51
C ALA A 260 -13.02 -24.00 -7.43
N VAL A 261 -13.83 -23.39 -8.31
CA VAL A 261 -14.66 -24.12 -9.29
C VAL A 261 -13.76 -24.87 -10.28
N ALA A 262 -12.77 -24.19 -10.86
CA ALA A 262 -11.86 -24.77 -11.84
C ALA A 262 -11.05 -25.93 -11.23
N LEU A 263 -10.53 -25.77 -10.00
CA LEU A 263 -9.84 -26.82 -9.26
C LEU A 263 -10.75 -28.02 -8.97
N THR A 264 -11.98 -27.77 -8.54
CA THR A 264 -12.98 -28.82 -8.30
C THR A 264 -13.30 -29.58 -9.56
N LEU A 265 -13.52 -28.89 -10.69
CA LEU A 265 -13.72 -29.51 -12.00
C LEU A 265 -12.51 -30.31 -12.44
N LEU A 266 -11.29 -29.80 -12.28
CA LEU A 266 -10.04 -30.51 -12.57
C LEU A 266 -9.99 -31.86 -11.81
N ILE A 267 -10.29 -31.85 -10.52
CA ILE A 267 -10.30 -33.05 -9.68
C ILE A 267 -11.39 -34.03 -10.14
N LEU A 268 -12.61 -33.51 -10.38
CA LEU A 268 -13.73 -34.38 -10.80
C LEU A 268 -13.52 -35.00 -12.18
N VAL A 269 -12.97 -34.28 -13.14
CA VAL A 269 -12.70 -34.78 -14.50
C VAL A 269 -11.58 -35.82 -14.48
N PHE A 270 -10.46 -35.51 -13.81
CA PHE A 270 -9.27 -36.37 -13.89
C PHE A 270 -9.19 -37.46 -12.83
N LEU A 271 -9.69 -37.22 -11.63
CA LEU A 271 -9.69 -38.22 -10.54
C LEU A 271 -11.04 -38.91 -10.37
N ARG A 272 -12.11 -38.37 -10.94
CA ARG A 272 -13.51 -38.89 -10.88
C ARG A 272 -13.93 -39.34 -9.48
N SER A 273 -13.53 -38.58 -8.47
CA SER A 273 -13.70 -38.97 -7.07
C SER A 273 -14.02 -37.77 -6.17
N VAL A 274 -15.26 -37.71 -5.68
CA VAL A 274 -15.69 -36.70 -4.67
C VAL A 274 -14.85 -36.84 -3.37
N ARG A 275 -14.42 -38.04 -3.02
CA ARG A 275 -13.52 -38.25 -1.87
C ARG A 275 -12.16 -37.56 -2.07
N ALA A 276 -11.65 -37.49 -3.32
CA ALA A 276 -10.42 -36.80 -3.63
C ALA A 276 -10.60 -35.28 -3.40
N VAL A 277 -11.74 -34.70 -3.80
CA VAL A 277 -12.08 -33.30 -3.53
C VAL A 277 -12.05 -33.04 -2.04
N PHE A 278 -12.78 -33.86 -1.25
CA PHE A 278 -12.80 -33.70 0.20
C PHE A 278 -11.41 -33.84 0.85
N GLN A 279 -10.60 -34.79 0.42
CA GLN A 279 -9.24 -34.96 0.97
C GLN A 279 -8.31 -33.79 0.65
N ILE A 280 -8.41 -33.21 -0.55
CA ILE A 280 -7.65 -32.02 -0.92
C ILE A 280 -8.11 -30.84 -0.07
N LEU A 281 -9.42 -30.57 -0.03
CA LEU A 281 -9.96 -29.46 0.76
C LEU A 281 -9.65 -29.59 2.26
N ALA A 282 -9.77 -30.80 2.80
CA ALA A 282 -9.42 -31.05 4.20
C ALA A 282 -7.93 -30.84 4.48
N THR A 283 -7.04 -31.31 3.58
CA THR A 283 -5.60 -31.07 3.73
C THR A 283 -5.27 -29.59 3.64
N LEU A 284 -5.89 -28.85 2.70
CA LEU A 284 -5.71 -27.41 2.56
C LEU A 284 -6.20 -26.67 3.80
N ALA A 285 -7.37 -27.03 4.34
CA ALA A 285 -7.92 -26.43 5.55
C ALA A 285 -7.01 -26.65 6.77
N VAL A 286 -6.50 -27.87 6.95
CA VAL A 286 -5.55 -28.20 8.03
C VAL A 286 -4.25 -27.41 7.85
N SER A 287 -3.70 -27.36 6.66
CA SER A 287 -2.45 -26.64 6.35
C SER A 287 -2.60 -25.14 6.59
N PHE A 288 -3.70 -24.55 6.12
CA PHE A 288 -3.98 -23.14 6.30
C PHE A 288 -4.15 -22.78 7.79
N THR A 289 -5.02 -23.51 8.49
CA THR A 289 -5.30 -23.21 9.89
C THR A 289 -4.06 -23.36 10.76
N ALA A 290 -3.24 -24.38 10.51
CA ALA A 290 -2.00 -24.57 11.23
C ALA A 290 -0.97 -23.46 10.90
N ALA A 291 -0.81 -23.11 9.62
CA ALA A 291 0.08 -22.02 9.20
C ALA A 291 -0.35 -20.68 9.79
N PHE A 292 -1.65 -20.38 9.73
CA PHE A 292 -2.22 -19.18 10.34
C PHE A 292 -1.97 -19.14 11.86
N ALA A 293 -2.21 -20.25 12.55
CA ALA A 293 -2.00 -20.34 14.00
C ALA A 293 -0.54 -20.11 14.40
N VAL A 294 0.41 -20.75 13.68
CA VAL A 294 1.84 -20.60 13.98
C VAL A 294 2.32 -19.18 13.74
N VAL A 295 1.94 -18.56 12.61
CA VAL A 295 2.30 -17.16 12.33
C VAL A 295 1.70 -16.22 13.36
N TRP A 296 0.40 -16.41 13.67
CA TRP A 296 -0.30 -15.63 14.69
C TRP A 296 0.36 -15.68 16.07
N LEU A 297 0.73 -16.88 16.52
CA LEU A 297 1.38 -17.09 17.81
C LEU A 297 2.82 -16.58 17.84
N THR A 298 3.53 -16.62 16.71
CA THR A 298 4.93 -16.19 16.60
C THR A 298 5.07 -14.67 16.52
N PHE A 299 4.25 -14.02 15.69
CA PHE A 299 4.34 -12.58 15.43
C PHE A 299 3.29 -11.74 16.17
N GLY A 300 2.42 -12.38 16.95
CA GLY A 300 1.35 -11.71 17.70
C GLY A 300 0.25 -11.09 16.86
N GLY A 301 0.16 -11.43 15.57
CA GLY A 301 -0.80 -10.96 14.57
C GLY A 301 -0.38 -11.40 13.18
N ILE A 302 -1.11 -10.97 12.16
CA ILE A 302 -0.79 -11.29 10.75
C ILE A 302 -1.08 -10.08 9.86
N HIS A 303 -0.25 -9.89 8.84
CA HIS A 303 -0.48 -8.85 7.84
C HIS A 303 -1.40 -9.37 6.73
N VAL A 304 -2.34 -8.53 6.23
CA VAL A 304 -3.28 -8.91 5.16
C VAL A 304 -2.56 -9.40 3.91
N ILE A 305 -1.43 -8.80 3.55
CA ILE A 305 -0.62 -9.25 2.41
C ILE A 305 -0.11 -10.68 2.62
N THR A 306 0.35 -11.03 3.83
CA THR A 306 0.74 -12.41 4.18
C THR A 306 -0.43 -13.37 4.00
N LEU A 307 -1.65 -12.94 4.33
CA LEU A 307 -2.86 -13.73 4.15
C LEU A 307 -3.20 -13.94 2.67
N VAL A 308 -3.14 -12.88 1.87
CA VAL A 308 -3.39 -12.94 0.41
C VAL A 308 -2.38 -13.85 -0.28
N PHE A 309 -1.09 -13.63 -0.07
CA PHE A 309 -0.04 -14.47 -0.66
C PHE A 309 0.04 -15.85 -0.02
N GLY A 310 -0.23 -15.97 1.27
CA GLY A 310 -0.27 -17.25 1.99
C GLY A 310 -1.42 -18.15 1.53
N MET A 311 -2.61 -17.60 1.30
CA MET A 311 -3.72 -18.37 0.71
C MET A 311 -3.40 -18.91 -0.66
N THR A 312 -2.67 -18.15 -1.46
CA THR A 312 -2.23 -18.59 -2.77
C THR A 312 -1.23 -19.77 -2.67
N LEU A 313 -0.37 -19.78 -1.67
CA LEU A 313 0.59 -20.86 -1.40
C LEU A 313 -0.03 -22.19 -0.97
N LEU A 314 -1.30 -22.18 -0.54
CA LEU A 314 -2.04 -23.40 -0.28
C LEU A 314 -2.25 -24.25 -1.53
N GLY A 315 -2.24 -23.66 -2.73
CA GLY A 315 -2.23 -24.42 -3.99
C GLY A 315 -1.10 -25.45 -4.05
N ILE A 316 0.08 -25.10 -3.52
CA ILE A 316 1.25 -25.99 -3.45
C ILE A 316 1.03 -27.16 -2.49
N ALA A 317 0.32 -26.93 -1.38
CA ALA A 317 -0.01 -28.00 -0.44
C ALA A 317 -0.95 -29.06 -1.07
N ALA A 318 -1.78 -28.67 -2.06
CA ALA A 318 -2.61 -29.59 -2.83
C ALA A 318 -1.77 -30.56 -3.68
N ASP A 319 -0.58 -30.15 -4.14
CA ASP A 319 0.29 -30.94 -5.00
C ASP A 319 0.70 -32.26 -4.33
N TYR A 320 0.95 -32.23 -3.02
CA TYR A 320 1.25 -33.46 -2.27
C TYR A 320 0.08 -34.46 -2.28
N VAL A 321 -1.16 -33.96 -2.21
CA VAL A 321 -2.35 -34.82 -2.33
C VAL A 321 -2.53 -35.32 -3.75
N PHE A 322 -2.25 -34.49 -4.77
CA PHE A 322 -2.29 -34.93 -6.17
C PHE A 322 -1.29 -36.03 -6.44
N HIS A 323 -0.05 -35.93 -5.96
CA HIS A 323 0.97 -36.99 -6.08
C HIS A 323 0.52 -38.27 -5.39
N TYR A 324 -0.02 -38.17 -4.18
CA TYR A 324 -0.52 -39.34 -3.45
C TYR A 324 -1.72 -39.99 -4.15
N ARG A 325 -2.68 -39.19 -4.60
CA ARG A 325 -3.87 -39.70 -5.30
C ARG A 325 -3.54 -40.32 -6.66
N ALA A 326 -2.64 -39.73 -7.42
CA ALA A 326 -2.18 -40.29 -8.70
C ALA A 326 -1.46 -41.64 -8.51
N GLU A 327 -0.62 -41.76 -7.49
CA GLU A 327 0.05 -43.03 -7.17
C GLU A 327 -0.93 -44.09 -6.69
N LEU A 328 -1.96 -43.71 -5.91
CA LEU A 328 -3.01 -44.60 -5.44
C LEU A 328 -3.87 -45.17 -6.59
N LEU A 329 -3.94 -44.49 -7.74
CA LEU A 329 -4.60 -45.02 -8.95
C LEU A 329 -3.82 -46.14 -9.62
N ALA A 330 -2.50 -46.18 -9.43
CA ALA A 330 -1.63 -47.24 -9.99
C ALA A 330 -1.29 -48.33 -8.95
N GLU A 331 -1.21 -47.97 -7.69
CA GLU A 331 -0.89 -48.86 -6.57
C GLU A 331 -2.10 -48.91 -5.62
N PRO A 332 -2.91 -49.99 -5.71
CA PRO A 332 -4.20 -50.04 -5.01
C PRO A 332 -4.07 -50.14 -3.46
N ALA A 333 -2.87 -50.44 -2.94
CA ALA A 333 -2.63 -50.48 -1.51
C ALA A 333 -2.21 -49.11 -0.97
N PRO A 334 -3.01 -48.40 -0.12
CA PRO A 334 -2.71 -47.04 0.35
C PRO A 334 -1.36 -46.93 1.05
N LYS A 335 -0.91 -47.95 1.78
CA LYS A 335 0.39 -47.95 2.44
C LYS A 335 1.54 -48.09 1.43
N ALA A 336 1.40 -48.97 0.41
CA ALA A 336 2.41 -49.13 -0.63
C ALA A 336 2.56 -47.85 -1.48
N ALA A 337 1.42 -47.18 -1.79
CA ALA A 337 1.44 -45.89 -2.47
C ALA A 337 2.19 -44.82 -1.63
N ARG A 338 1.93 -44.74 -0.31
CA ARG A 338 2.67 -43.86 0.62
C ARG A 338 4.16 -44.15 0.62
N ASP A 339 4.55 -45.41 0.86
CA ASP A 339 5.97 -45.81 1.02
C ASP A 339 6.76 -45.55 -0.26
N LYS A 340 6.10 -45.69 -1.42
CA LYS A 340 6.68 -45.40 -2.73
C LYS A 340 6.91 -43.93 -2.97
N LEU A 341 6.06 -43.04 -2.39
CA LEU A 341 6.14 -41.58 -2.54
C LEU A 341 6.92 -40.89 -1.43
N ALA A 342 6.99 -41.46 -0.23
CA ALA A 342 7.52 -40.83 0.95
C ALA A 342 8.89 -40.17 0.74
N ARG A 343 9.84 -40.90 0.08
CA ARG A 343 11.18 -40.35 -0.19
C ARG A 343 11.12 -39.13 -1.12
N GLY A 344 10.33 -39.19 -2.19
CA GLY A 344 10.20 -38.05 -3.13
C GLY A 344 9.57 -36.86 -2.48
N LEU A 345 8.45 -37.04 -1.76
CA LEU A 345 7.77 -35.94 -1.03
C LEU A 345 8.62 -35.32 0.09
N THR A 346 9.46 -36.15 0.77
CA THR A 346 10.36 -35.64 1.80
C THR A 346 11.48 -34.77 1.22
N VAL A 347 12.05 -35.18 0.07
CA VAL A 347 13.08 -34.40 -0.63
C VAL A 347 12.47 -33.09 -1.15
N SER A 348 11.28 -33.16 -1.75
CA SER A 348 10.49 -32.01 -2.19
C SER A 348 10.25 -31.02 -1.03
N LEU A 349 9.76 -31.52 0.11
CA LEU A 349 9.58 -30.69 1.30
C LEU A 349 10.90 -30.05 1.75
N ALA A 350 12.00 -30.83 1.81
CA ALA A 350 13.29 -30.30 2.28
C ALA A 350 13.82 -29.18 1.38
N THR A 351 13.68 -29.31 0.06
CA THR A 351 14.10 -28.28 -0.90
C THR A 351 13.20 -27.04 -0.82
N SER A 352 11.89 -27.21 -0.65
CA SER A 352 10.94 -26.12 -0.48
C SER A 352 11.15 -25.36 0.84
N VAL A 353 11.36 -26.11 1.96
CA VAL A 353 11.70 -25.51 3.27
C VAL A 353 13.02 -24.75 3.20
N ALA A 354 14.03 -25.25 2.48
CA ALA A 354 15.28 -24.53 2.29
C ALA A 354 15.07 -23.23 1.49
N GLY A 355 14.25 -23.25 0.43
CA GLY A 355 13.91 -22.08 -0.36
C GLY A 355 13.17 -20.99 0.44
N TYR A 356 12.09 -21.36 1.13
CA TYR A 356 11.35 -20.42 1.98
C TYR A 356 12.15 -20.03 3.23
N GLY A 357 12.97 -20.92 3.79
CA GLY A 357 13.83 -20.64 4.93
C GLY A 357 14.81 -19.51 4.65
N ALA A 358 15.31 -19.41 3.42
CA ALA A 358 16.17 -18.31 3.02
C ALA A 358 15.42 -16.95 3.02
N MET A 359 14.11 -16.93 2.74
CA MET A 359 13.30 -15.71 2.85
C MET A 359 13.14 -15.19 4.29
N LEU A 360 13.30 -16.06 5.30
CA LEU A 360 13.31 -15.63 6.72
C LEU A 360 14.50 -14.71 7.05
N MET A 361 15.57 -14.74 6.24
CA MET A 361 16.75 -13.91 6.42
C MET A 361 16.55 -12.47 5.91
N VAL A 362 15.53 -12.23 5.10
CA VAL A 362 15.23 -10.88 4.57
C VAL A 362 14.65 -10.02 5.70
N PRO A 363 15.14 -8.78 5.91
CA PRO A 363 14.69 -7.90 7.00
C PRO A 363 13.32 -7.25 6.74
N MET A 364 12.39 -7.95 6.09
CA MET A 364 11.04 -7.50 5.82
C MET A 364 10.03 -8.35 6.61
N PRO A 365 9.29 -7.78 7.58
CA PRO A 365 8.41 -8.56 8.45
C PRO A 365 7.38 -9.40 7.69
N SER A 366 6.73 -8.86 6.67
CA SER A 366 5.73 -9.58 5.87
C SER A 366 6.32 -10.76 5.08
N LEU A 367 7.57 -10.68 4.61
CA LEU A 367 8.25 -11.81 3.94
C LEU A 367 8.58 -12.92 4.95
N ARG A 368 8.98 -12.57 6.16
CA ARG A 368 9.21 -13.55 7.25
C ARG A 368 7.92 -14.24 7.66
N GLU A 369 6.84 -13.48 7.83
CA GLU A 369 5.51 -14.04 8.09
C GLU A 369 5.10 -15.00 6.98
N MET A 370 5.25 -14.60 5.71
CA MET A 370 4.91 -15.40 4.54
C MET A 370 5.76 -16.67 4.45
N ALA A 371 7.08 -16.56 4.67
CA ALA A 371 7.99 -17.72 4.66
C ALA A 371 7.61 -18.74 5.75
N LEU A 372 7.35 -18.28 6.97
CA LEU A 372 6.92 -19.16 8.07
C LEU A 372 5.55 -19.78 7.78
N PHE A 373 4.62 -19.01 7.20
CA PHE A 373 3.31 -19.52 6.78
C PHE A 373 3.46 -20.66 5.78
N CYS A 374 4.31 -20.49 4.76
CA CYS A 374 4.56 -21.48 3.72
C CYS A 374 5.22 -22.75 4.26
N ILE A 375 6.30 -22.58 5.05
CA ILE A 375 7.01 -23.70 5.66
C ILE A 375 6.05 -24.53 6.51
N THR A 376 5.30 -23.87 7.39
CA THR A 376 4.33 -24.55 8.28
C THR A 376 3.24 -25.23 7.48
N GLY A 377 2.65 -24.56 6.49
CA GLY A 377 1.60 -25.12 5.65
C GLY A 377 2.07 -26.38 4.89
N LEU A 378 3.26 -26.34 4.30
CA LEU A 378 3.84 -27.47 3.58
C LEU A 378 4.18 -28.65 4.51
N VAL A 379 4.76 -28.39 5.67
CA VAL A 379 5.04 -29.43 6.67
C VAL A 379 3.75 -30.09 7.13
N CYS A 380 2.69 -29.31 7.39
CA CYS A 380 1.39 -29.85 7.80
C CYS A 380 0.72 -30.64 6.69
N ALA A 381 0.81 -30.20 5.43
CA ALA A 381 0.32 -30.95 4.29
C ALA A 381 1.06 -32.29 4.14
N TRP A 382 2.39 -32.27 4.23
CA TRP A 382 3.24 -33.47 4.16
C TRP A 382 2.89 -34.48 5.27
N LEU A 383 2.76 -33.99 6.53
CA LEU A 383 2.34 -34.85 7.65
C LEU A 383 0.95 -35.46 7.42
N THR A 384 -0.01 -34.65 6.97
CA THR A 384 -1.38 -35.10 6.69
C THR A 384 -1.39 -36.17 5.58
N VAL A 385 -0.64 -35.94 4.50
CA VAL A 385 -0.56 -36.86 3.35
C VAL A 385 0.11 -38.19 3.73
N LEU A 386 1.16 -38.17 4.53
CA LEU A 386 1.88 -39.40 4.89
C LEU A 386 1.25 -40.14 6.08
N LEU A 387 0.60 -39.47 7.02
CA LEU A 387 0.08 -40.08 8.23
C LEU A 387 -1.41 -40.35 8.17
N VAL A 388 -2.22 -39.42 7.68
CA VAL A 388 -3.67 -39.46 7.75
C VAL A 388 -4.29 -40.04 6.49
N LEU A 389 -3.89 -39.57 5.30
CA LEU A 389 -4.51 -40.00 4.04
C LEU A 389 -4.44 -41.53 3.81
N PRO A 390 -3.35 -42.27 4.14
CA PRO A 390 -3.32 -43.69 3.98
C PRO A 390 -4.34 -44.47 4.83
N LEU A 391 -4.85 -43.87 5.90
CA LEU A 391 -5.85 -44.46 6.79
C LEU A 391 -7.27 -44.32 6.27
N ILE A 392 -7.55 -43.22 5.54
CA ILE A 392 -8.90 -42.85 5.07
C ILE A 392 -9.12 -43.06 3.57
N SER A 393 -8.04 -43.30 2.82
CA SER A 393 -8.11 -43.48 1.37
C SER A 393 -8.54 -44.88 0.99
N LYS A 394 -9.32 -45.00 -0.09
CA LYS A 394 -9.65 -46.27 -0.75
C LYS A 394 -8.99 -46.33 -2.13
N ALA A 395 -8.61 -47.51 -2.54
CA ALA A 395 -8.10 -47.79 -3.88
C ALA A 395 -9.09 -47.32 -4.96
N GLY A 396 -8.55 -46.75 -6.02
CA GLY A 396 -9.28 -46.35 -7.22
C GLY A 396 -8.69 -47.00 -8.46
N ARG A 397 -9.44 -46.97 -9.56
CA ARG A 397 -8.91 -47.32 -10.90
C ARG A 397 -8.63 -46.02 -11.66
N MET A 398 -7.57 -46.04 -12.47
CA MET A 398 -7.22 -44.89 -13.30
C MET A 398 -8.32 -44.64 -14.35
N PRO A 399 -8.94 -43.45 -14.36
CA PRO A 399 -9.96 -43.12 -15.35
C PRO A 399 -9.36 -43.12 -16.78
N ALA A 400 -10.18 -43.44 -17.78
CA ALA A 400 -9.72 -43.48 -19.20
C ALA A 400 -9.16 -42.10 -19.65
N VAL A 401 -9.78 -41.00 -19.21
CA VAL A 401 -9.32 -39.63 -19.49
C VAL A 401 -7.92 -39.39 -18.92
N ALA A 402 -7.67 -39.82 -17.68
CA ALA A 402 -6.37 -39.69 -17.03
C ALA A 402 -5.30 -40.60 -17.73
N ALA A 403 -5.68 -41.79 -18.14
CA ALA A 403 -4.81 -42.69 -18.89
C ALA A 403 -4.44 -42.12 -20.27
N GLY A 404 -5.44 -41.64 -21.04
CA GLY A 404 -5.22 -41.01 -22.34
C GLY A 404 -4.35 -39.75 -22.26
N LEU A 405 -4.59 -38.90 -21.24
CA LEU A 405 -3.75 -37.72 -21.00
C LEU A 405 -2.32 -38.12 -20.65
N SER A 406 -2.12 -39.12 -19.79
CA SER A 406 -0.78 -39.57 -19.42
C SER A 406 -0.01 -40.13 -20.61
N GLU A 407 -0.68 -40.78 -21.56
CA GLU A 407 -0.10 -41.25 -22.84
C GLU A 407 0.24 -40.11 -23.79
N CYS A 408 -0.65 -39.10 -23.90
CA CYS A 408 -0.41 -37.90 -24.70
C CYS A 408 0.81 -37.14 -24.19
N LEU A 409 0.88 -36.87 -22.89
CA LEU A 409 2.01 -36.17 -22.24
C LEU A 409 3.32 -36.97 -22.35
N ALA A 410 3.25 -38.28 -22.25
CA ALA A 410 4.40 -39.17 -22.49
C ALA A 410 4.84 -39.13 -23.96
N GLY A 411 3.90 -38.99 -24.90
CA GLY A 411 4.17 -38.77 -26.32
C GLY A 411 4.89 -37.46 -26.63
N LEU A 412 4.52 -36.39 -25.95
CA LEU A 412 5.17 -35.06 -26.07
C LEU A 412 6.66 -35.09 -25.64
N ALA A 413 7.04 -35.99 -24.73
CA ALA A 413 8.43 -36.12 -24.30
C ALA A 413 9.33 -36.81 -25.35
N ARG A 414 8.78 -37.57 -26.31
CA ARG A 414 9.55 -38.30 -27.34
C ARG A 414 10.31 -37.41 -28.34
N PRO A 415 9.73 -36.32 -28.87
CA PRO A 415 10.44 -35.43 -29.79
C PRO A 415 11.64 -34.76 -29.16
N GLY A 416 11.62 -34.46 -27.84
CA GLY A 416 12.69 -33.76 -27.11
C GLY A 416 14.05 -34.49 -27.14
N GLN A 417 14.08 -35.77 -27.58
CA GLN A 417 15.30 -36.56 -27.74
C GLN A 417 16.00 -36.33 -29.07
N LYS A 418 15.29 -35.81 -30.09
CA LYS A 418 15.87 -35.52 -31.41
C LYS A 418 16.77 -34.30 -31.32
N ARG A 419 17.95 -34.34 -31.97
CA ARG A 419 18.94 -33.26 -31.94
C ARG A 419 18.37 -31.90 -32.37
N TRP A 420 17.54 -31.90 -33.41
CA TRP A 420 16.94 -30.66 -33.90
C TRP A 420 15.96 -30.03 -32.90
N VAL A 421 15.21 -30.82 -32.11
CA VAL A 421 14.32 -30.31 -31.06
C VAL A 421 15.12 -29.65 -29.91
N LYS A 422 16.28 -30.24 -29.58
CA LYS A 422 17.19 -29.64 -28.59
C LYS A 422 17.78 -28.35 -29.12
N LEU A 423 18.15 -28.29 -30.40
CA LEU A 423 18.70 -27.06 -31.02
C LEU A 423 17.65 -25.97 -31.15
N THR A 424 16.41 -26.30 -31.57
CA THR A 424 15.32 -25.32 -31.60
C THR A 424 14.94 -24.86 -30.19
N GLY A 425 14.89 -25.75 -29.21
CA GLY A 425 14.67 -25.40 -27.81
C GLY A 425 15.75 -24.46 -27.26
N LEU A 426 17.01 -24.71 -27.58
CA LEU A 426 18.12 -23.81 -27.22
C LEU A 426 18.03 -22.47 -27.95
N ALA A 427 17.68 -22.46 -29.23
CA ALA A 427 17.49 -21.21 -29.98
C ALA A 427 16.36 -20.36 -29.41
N VAL A 428 15.23 -20.98 -29.06
CA VAL A 428 14.11 -20.30 -28.36
C VAL A 428 14.56 -19.75 -27.01
N LEU A 429 15.29 -20.54 -26.22
CA LEU A 429 15.80 -20.08 -24.93
C LEU A 429 16.76 -18.89 -25.07
N LEU A 430 17.64 -18.92 -26.06
CA LEU A 430 18.57 -17.81 -26.37
C LEU A 430 17.81 -16.58 -26.85
N ALA A 431 16.80 -16.74 -27.69
CA ALA A 431 15.93 -15.64 -28.14
C ALA A 431 15.16 -15.02 -26.96
N LEU A 432 14.67 -15.83 -26.04
CA LEU A 432 14.05 -15.32 -24.81
C LEU A 432 15.07 -14.64 -23.90
N ALA A 433 16.26 -15.24 -23.72
CA ALA A 433 17.34 -14.64 -22.93
C ALA A 433 17.79 -13.26 -23.46
N ALA A 434 17.68 -13.00 -24.77
CA ALA A 434 17.93 -11.69 -25.38
C ALA A 434 16.94 -10.59 -24.89
N GLY A 435 15.85 -10.94 -24.23
CA GLY A 435 14.97 -10.00 -23.52
C GLY A 435 15.54 -9.50 -22.19
N ILE A 436 16.45 -10.25 -21.55
CA ILE A 436 16.96 -9.92 -20.20
C ILE A 436 17.64 -8.52 -20.17
N PRO A 437 18.47 -8.11 -21.14
CA PRO A 437 19.05 -6.76 -21.15
C PRO A 437 18.03 -5.62 -21.26
N ARG A 438 16.77 -5.91 -21.64
CA ARG A 438 15.69 -4.94 -21.75
C ARG A 438 14.89 -4.79 -20.45
N LEU A 439 15.16 -5.62 -19.45
CA LEU A 439 14.49 -5.54 -18.14
C LEU A 439 14.82 -4.21 -17.48
N GLN A 440 13.78 -3.47 -17.15
CA GLN A 440 13.85 -2.28 -16.32
C GLN A 440 13.49 -2.63 -14.88
N THR A 441 14.18 -2.02 -13.93
CA THR A 441 13.85 -2.12 -12.53
C THR A 441 13.00 -0.93 -12.12
N THR A 442 11.86 -1.18 -11.45
CA THR A 442 10.98 -0.13 -10.95
C THR A 442 10.46 -0.55 -9.58
N ASP A 443 10.74 0.28 -8.57
CA ASP A 443 10.35 0.00 -7.18
C ASP A 443 9.42 1.11 -6.65
N GLU A 444 8.51 1.59 -7.53
CA GLU A 444 7.59 2.67 -7.18
C GLU A 444 6.44 2.18 -6.31
N LEU A 445 6.09 2.97 -5.28
CA LEU A 445 4.92 2.72 -4.42
C LEU A 445 3.60 2.65 -5.22
N ARG A 446 3.53 3.30 -6.39
CA ARG A 446 2.36 3.27 -7.28
C ARG A 446 1.98 1.86 -7.76
N LEU A 447 2.91 0.91 -7.72
CA LEU A 447 2.63 -0.50 -8.06
C LEU A 447 1.69 -1.17 -7.05
N LEU A 448 1.60 -0.63 -5.84
CA LEU A 448 0.71 -1.14 -4.78
C LEU A 448 -0.68 -0.53 -4.82
N THR A 449 -0.83 0.65 -5.41
CA THR A 449 -2.08 1.41 -5.44
C THR A 449 -2.48 1.71 -6.88
N ALA A 450 -3.39 0.92 -7.43
CA ALA A 450 -3.99 1.24 -8.73
C ALA A 450 -5.14 2.24 -8.53
N LEU A 451 -4.87 3.53 -8.78
CA LEU A 451 -5.95 4.50 -8.98
C LEU A 451 -6.67 4.15 -10.29
N THR A 452 -8.01 4.19 -10.28
CA THR A 452 -8.73 4.09 -11.56
C THR A 452 -8.41 5.31 -12.43
N PRO A 453 -8.49 5.20 -13.76
CA PRO A 453 -8.36 6.36 -14.64
C PRO A 453 -9.32 7.50 -14.26
N GLU A 454 -10.52 7.17 -13.82
CA GLU A 454 -11.54 8.12 -13.34
C GLU A 454 -11.09 8.84 -12.08
N THR A 455 -10.66 8.09 -11.05
CA THR A 455 -10.16 8.69 -9.79
C THR A 455 -8.90 9.53 -10.03
N ALA A 456 -8.02 9.11 -10.93
CA ALA A 456 -6.84 9.88 -11.29
C ALA A 456 -7.20 11.19 -12.04
N HIS A 457 -8.22 11.16 -12.87
CA HIS A 457 -8.73 12.35 -13.55
C HIS A 457 -9.41 13.32 -12.57
N GLU A 458 -10.27 12.81 -11.68
CA GLU A 458 -10.89 13.61 -10.61
C GLU A 458 -9.82 14.28 -9.72
N LEU A 459 -8.78 13.53 -9.32
CA LEU A 459 -7.68 14.05 -8.52
C LEU A 459 -6.98 15.21 -9.22
N LYS A 460 -6.57 15.05 -10.49
CA LYS A 460 -5.92 16.12 -11.26
C LYS A 460 -6.81 17.36 -11.37
N ARG A 461 -8.10 17.17 -11.57
CA ARG A 461 -9.06 18.28 -11.63
C ARG A 461 -9.18 18.99 -10.28
N MET A 462 -9.26 18.24 -9.18
CA MET A 462 -9.27 18.83 -7.84
C MET A 462 -7.98 19.57 -7.51
N GLU A 463 -6.81 19.02 -7.87
CA GLU A 463 -5.52 19.68 -7.67
C GLU A 463 -5.39 21.00 -8.44
N SER A 464 -6.04 21.12 -9.60
CA SER A 464 -6.06 22.39 -10.35
C SER A 464 -6.92 23.47 -9.68
N ILE A 465 -7.97 23.07 -8.96
CA ILE A 465 -8.90 23.98 -8.25
C ILE A 465 -8.34 24.28 -6.86
N LEU A 466 -7.93 23.25 -6.14
CA LEU A 466 -7.47 23.31 -4.76
C LEU A 466 -6.14 22.57 -4.60
N PRO A 467 -5.02 23.29 -4.40
CA PRO A 467 -3.73 22.63 -4.15
C PRO A 467 -3.79 21.87 -2.83
N MET A 468 -3.90 20.54 -2.93
CA MET A 468 -3.97 19.67 -1.76
C MET A 468 -2.58 19.44 -1.18
N PRO A 469 -2.41 19.52 0.15
CA PRO A 469 -1.12 19.24 0.77
C PRO A 469 -0.75 17.78 0.60
N SER A 470 0.47 17.50 0.13
CA SER A 470 1.02 16.17 0.07
C SER A 470 1.33 15.65 1.45
N VAL A 471 0.79 14.50 1.82
CA VAL A 471 1.19 13.80 3.05
C VAL A 471 2.51 13.04 2.87
N ALA A 472 3.00 12.95 1.63
CA ALA A 472 4.19 12.18 1.28
C ALA A 472 5.46 13.05 1.18
N GLN A 473 5.32 14.37 0.95
CA GLN A 473 6.45 15.30 0.86
C GLN A 473 6.17 16.53 1.74
N PHE A 474 7.03 16.74 2.70
CA PHE A 474 6.92 17.87 3.65
C PHE A 474 8.27 18.19 4.28
N PHE A 475 8.37 19.36 4.89
CA PHE A 475 9.51 19.69 5.73
C PHE A 475 9.14 19.54 7.21
N VAL A 476 10.10 19.06 7.98
CA VAL A 476 10.10 19.10 9.45
C VAL A 476 11.07 20.19 9.89
N VAL A 477 10.59 21.12 10.69
CA VAL A 477 11.41 22.23 11.21
C VAL A 477 11.50 22.09 12.71
N LYS A 478 12.71 22.00 13.23
CA LYS A 478 13.03 21.79 14.65
C LYS A 478 13.97 22.87 15.15
N GLY A 479 13.72 23.37 16.34
CA GLY A 479 14.57 24.34 17.05
C GLY A 479 14.86 23.87 18.47
N ALA A 480 15.86 24.46 19.12
CA ALA A 480 16.10 24.25 20.56
C ALA A 480 15.02 24.97 21.41
N THR A 481 14.44 26.03 20.86
CA THR A 481 13.35 26.78 21.46
C THR A 481 12.21 27.01 20.47
N SER A 482 11.02 27.33 20.95
CA SER A 482 9.88 27.66 20.10
C SER A 482 10.15 28.91 19.23
N ASP A 483 10.89 29.88 19.71
CA ASP A 483 11.26 31.10 18.97
C ASP A 483 12.21 30.79 17.80
N GLU A 484 13.16 29.87 18.03
CA GLU A 484 14.08 29.39 17.02
C GLU A 484 13.33 28.56 15.94
N THR A 485 12.38 27.72 16.36
CA THR A 485 11.53 26.96 15.43
C THR A 485 10.74 27.89 14.52
N VAL A 486 10.10 28.91 15.07
CA VAL A 486 9.36 29.93 14.30
C VAL A 486 10.28 30.64 13.34
N THR A 487 11.48 31.06 13.78
CA THR A 487 12.48 31.76 12.95
C THR A 487 12.91 30.89 11.76
N ARG A 488 13.27 29.65 12.02
CA ARG A 488 13.66 28.67 10.96
C ARG A 488 12.52 28.42 9.99
N ALA A 489 11.30 28.23 10.50
CA ALA A 489 10.12 27.99 9.67
C ALA A 489 9.78 29.18 8.78
N LEU A 490 9.93 30.42 9.28
CA LEU A 490 9.76 31.63 8.47
C LEU A 490 10.84 31.74 7.39
N THR A 491 12.09 31.40 7.71
CA THR A 491 13.20 31.39 6.74
C THR A 491 12.93 30.38 5.62
N LEU A 492 12.50 29.15 5.96
CA LEU A 492 12.07 28.15 5.01
C LEU A 492 10.91 28.68 4.14
N THR A 493 9.89 29.30 4.76
CA THR A 493 8.73 29.85 4.06
C THR A 493 9.12 30.89 3.00
N LYS A 494 10.11 31.73 3.26
CA LYS A 494 10.66 32.69 2.28
C LYS A 494 11.27 31.96 1.08
N GLN A 495 12.03 30.87 1.30
CA GLN A 495 12.60 30.06 0.22
C GLN A 495 11.50 29.37 -0.58
N LEU A 496 10.48 28.82 0.09
CA LEU A 496 9.36 28.13 -0.58
C LEU A 496 8.50 29.09 -1.41
N LYS A 497 8.32 30.35 -0.96
CA LYS A 497 7.69 31.40 -1.79
C LYS A 497 8.44 31.60 -3.12
N ALA A 498 9.76 31.63 -3.09
CA ALA A 498 10.58 31.76 -4.30
C ALA A 498 10.46 30.52 -5.21
N LEU A 499 10.41 29.32 -4.62
CA LEU A 499 10.23 28.07 -5.39
C LEU A 499 8.82 27.99 -6.01
N ARG A 500 7.79 28.49 -5.33
CA ARG A 500 6.43 28.60 -5.87
C ARG A 500 6.37 29.54 -7.08
N VAL A 501 7.00 30.69 -7.00
CA VAL A 501 7.08 31.65 -8.12
C VAL A 501 7.78 31.02 -9.33
N LYS A 502 8.78 30.17 -9.10
CA LYS A 502 9.48 29.41 -10.16
C LYS A 502 8.69 28.20 -10.68
N GLY A 503 7.51 27.90 -10.11
CA GLY A 503 6.69 26.76 -10.50
C GLY A 503 7.24 25.40 -10.08
N VAL A 504 8.20 25.34 -9.15
CA VAL A 504 8.77 24.09 -8.62
C VAL A 504 7.76 23.35 -7.71
N ILE A 505 6.99 24.12 -6.97
CA ILE A 505 5.86 23.63 -6.16
C ILE A 505 4.62 24.46 -6.48
N SER A 506 3.43 23.89 -6.34
CA SER A 506 2.18 24.63 -6.54
C SER A 506 1.84 25.52 -5.35
N ASP A 507 2.01 25.01 -4.14
CA ASP A 507 1.77 25.73 -2.90
C ASP A 507 2.42 25.05 -1.69
N PHE A 508 2.32 25.67 -0.52
CA PHE A 508 2.72 25.08 0.75
C PHE A 508 1.81 25.57 1.88
N GLN A 509 1.70 24.80 2.96
CA GLN A 509 0.92 25.09 4.14
C GLN A 509 1.81 24.99 5.38
N THR A 510 1.60 25.91 6.33
CA THR A 510 2.37 25.99 7.58
C THR A 510 1.47 26.27 8.76
N GLY A 511 1.85 25.83 9.95
CA GLY A 511 1.18 26.12 11.22
C GLY A 511 1.47 27.51 11.79
N LEU A 512 2.28 28.32 11.12
CA LEU A 512 2.67 29.65 11.63
C LEU A 512 1.51 30.63 11.58
N GLY A 513 0.69 30.64 10.51
CA GLY A 513 -0.30 31.68 10.30
C GLY A 513 0.33 33.06 10.28
N ILE A 514 -0.02 33.91 11.25
CA ILE A 514 0.57 35.28 11.44
C ILE A 514 1.69 35.29 12.50
N LEU A 515 2.00 34.14 13.12
CA LEU A 515 2.97 34.06 14.21
C LEU A 515 4.38 34.44 13.71
N THR A 516 5.02 35.35 14.41
CA THR A 516 6.40 35.79 14.21
C THR A 516 7.23 35.50 15.46
N PRO A 517 8.59 35.46 15.38
CA PRO A 517 9.44 35.24 16.55
C PRO A 517 9.18 36.20 17.68
N ALA A 518 9.26 35.72 18.92
CA ALA A 518 9.02 36.53 20.11
C ALA A 518 9.95 37.77 20.18
N SER A 519 11.20 37.59 19.77
CA SER A 519 12.18 38.66 19.68
C SER A 519 11.79 39.76 18.68
N VAL A 520 11.17 39.40 17.56
CA VAL A 520 10.66 40.33 16.55
C VAL A 520 9.39 41.00 17.07
N GLN A 521 8.47 40.26 17.69
CA GLN A 521 7.25 40.83 18.29
C GLN A 521 7.59 41.86 19.37
N ALA A 522 8.58 41.61 20.23
CA ALA A 522 9.01 42.53 21.27
C ALA A 522 9.55 43.87 20.70
N LYS A 523 10.35 43.78 19.62
CA LYS A 523 10.86 44.99 18.92
C LYS A 523 9.71 45.76 18.26
N ASN A 524 8.83 45.07 17.56
CA ASN A 524 7.67 45.69 16.90
C ASN A 524 6.77 46.36 17.92
N ARG A 525 6.51 45.71 19.08
CA ARG A 525 5.70 46.22 20.15
C ARG A 525 6.21 47.58 20.65
N ALA A 526 7.51 47.69 20.95
CA ALA A 526 8.09 48.93 21.40
C ALA A 526 7.90 50.07 20.37
N LEU A 527 8.08 49.74 19.07
CA LEU A 527 7.94 50.70 17.98
C LEU A 527 6.47 51.12 17.76
N VAL A 528 5.56 50.14 17.66
CA VAL A 528 4.14 50.38 17.32
C VAL A 528 3.40 51.02 18.49
N SER A 529 3.60 50.58 19.74
CA SER A 529 2.95 51.19 20.91
C SER A 529 3.34 52.66 21.06
N ALA A 530 4.61 53.04 20.84
CA ALA A 530 5.06 54.43 20.87
C ALA A 530 4.41 55.26 19.74
N ALA A 531 4.31 54.71 18.54
CA ALA A 531 3.70 55.38 17.39
C ALA A 531 2.18 55.56 17.57
N ASP A 532 1.48 54.55 18.05
CA ASP A 532 0.04 54.57 18.30
C ASP A 532 -0.30 55.61 19.42
N ALA A 533 0.45 55.58 20.51
CA ALA A 533 0.27 56.57 21.60
C ALA A 533 0.47 57.99 21.10
N ARG A 534 1.50 58.21 20.27
CA ARG A 534 1.77 59.54 19.67
C ARG A 534 0.68 59.94 18.68
N ALA A 535 0.21 59.01 17.82
CA ALA A 535 -0.88 59.25 16.88
C ALA A 535 -2.19 59.59 17.59
N LEU A 536 -2.56 58.87 18.67
CA LEU A 536 -3.74 59.13 19.47
C LEU A 536 -3.65 60.48 20.16
N ALA A 537 -2.48 60.86 20.74
CA ALA A 537 -2.29 62.17 21.40
C ALA A 537 -2.40 63.33 20.40
N LEU A 538 -1.79 63.19 19.21
CA LEU A 538 -1.83 64.24 18.17
C LEU A 538 -3.24 64.38 17.57
N THR A 539 -3.90 63.30 17.27
CA THR A 539 -5.27 63.27 16.75
C THR A 539 -6.24 63.78 17.79
N GLY A 540 -6.05 63.40 19.07
CA GLY A 540 -6.85 63.88 20.18
C GLY A 540 -6.78 65.39 20.33
N LYS A 541 -5.59 66.03 20.17
CA LYS A 541 -5.43 67.48 20.13
C LYS A 541 -6.22 68.11 18.98
N THR A 542 -6.20 67.52 17.81
CA THR A 542 -6.92 67.97 16.62
C THR A 542 -8.43 67.90 16.80
N LEU A 543 -8.93 66.85 17.46
CA LEU A 543 -10.36 66.59 17.65
C LEU A 543 -10.92 67.20 18.98
N GLY A 544 -10.07 67.73 19.83
CA GLY A 544 -10.47 68.23 21.14
C GLY A 544 -10.91 67.17 22.15
N ALA A 545 -10.43 65.91 22.00
CA ALA A 545 -10.85 64.73 22.78
C ALA A 545 -9.65 63.97 23.34
N LEU A 546 -9.79 63.39 24.54
CA LEU A 546 -8.80 62.55 25.13
C LEU A 546 -9.04 61.12 24.59
N LEU A 547 -8.16 60.67 23.69
CA LEU A 547 -8.26 59.31 23.04
C LEU A 547 -7.35 58.34 23.76
N LYS A 548 -7.88 57.12 24.04
CA LYS A 548 -7.15 56.04 24.66
C LYS A 548 -7.53 54.73 23.99
N PRO A 549 -6.61 53.73 23.93
CA PRO A 549 -6.96 52.36 23.48
C PRO A 549 -8.09 51.82 24.34
N GLN A 550 -8.98 51.03 23.69
CA GLN A 550 -10.10 50.36 24.36
C GLN A 550 -9.70 49.00 24.93
N THR A 551 -8.81 48.31 24.22
CA THR A 551 -8.32 46.99 24.62
C THR A 551 -6.91 47.13 25.21
N PRO A 552 -6.68 46.68 26.46
CA PRO A 552 -5.35 46.67 27.05
C PRO A 552 -4.42 45.72 26.25
N GLU A 553 -3.15 46.12 26.19
CA GLU A 553 -2.14 45.23 25.58
C GLU A 553 -1.87 44.02 26.49
N ALA A 554 -1.60 42.86 25.88
CA ALA A 554 -1.16 41.67 26.62
C ALA A 554 0.17 41.96 27.33
N PRO A 555 0.41 41.43 28.55
CA PRO A 555 1.67 41.64 29.24
C PRO A 555 2.85 41.03 28.47
N ASP A 556 2.63 39.88 27.84
CA ASP A 556 3.65 39.12 27.10
C ASP A 556 3.39 39.13 25.59
N VAL A 557 4.39 38.72 24.80
CA VAL A 557 4.28 38.47 23.37
C VAL A 557 3.53 37.17 23.10
N LEU A 558 2.96 37.04 21.92
CA LEU A 558 2.22 35.82 21.52
C LEU A 558 3.16 34.63 21.29
N GLY A 559 3.16 33.70 22.23
CA GLY A 559 3.90 32.45 22.09
C GLY A 559 3.12 31.35 21.34
N VAL A 560 3.79 30.32 20.92
CA VAL A 560 3.22 29.17 20.15
C VAL A 560 2.03 28.53 20.88
N LYS A 561 2.14 28.26 22.19
CA LYS A 561 1.05 27.67 22.98
C LYS A 561 -0.19 28.55 23.01
N ALA A 562 -0.02 29.83 23.24
CA ALA A 562 -1.12 30.79 23.26
C ALA A 562 -1.76 30.91 21.87
N TRP A 563 -0.95 30.94 20.82
CA TRP A 563 -1.42 30.95 19.43
C TRP A 563 -2.30 29.71 19.13
N LEU A 564 -1.81 28.48 19.40
CA LEU A 564 -2.54 27.25 19.12
C LEU A 564 -3.81 27.06 19.99
N ALA A 565 -3.91 27.74 21.09
CA ALA A 565 -5.12 27.74 21.93
C ALA A 565 -6.23 28.67 21.38
N MET A 566 -5.92 29.58 20.45
CA MET A 566 -6.89 30.53 19.89
C MET A 566 -7.88 29.84 18.95
N PRO A 567 -9.11 30.40 18.84
CA PRO A 567 -10.07 29.97 17.82
C PRO A 567 -9.43 29.99 16.42
N LEU A 568 -9.84 29.11 15.53
CA LEU A 568 -9.28 28.90 14.18
C LEU A 568 -7.81 28.45 14.15
N ALA A 569 -6.95 28.93 15.04
CA ALA A 569 -5.56 28.48 15.14
C ALA A 569 -5.43 27.01 15.57
N ARG A 570 -6.46 26.45 16.22
CA ARG A 570 -6.55 25.01 16.55
C ARG A 570 -6.45 24.12 15.30
N GLU A 571 -6.94 24.58 14.17
CA GLU A 571 -6.79 23.83 12.89
C GLU A 571 -5.33 23.81 12.43
N LEU A 572 -4.52 24.79 12.84
CA LEU A 572 -3.10 24.86 12.57
C LEU A 572 -2.27 24.01 13.53
N ALA A 573 -2.85 23.59 14.68
CA ALA A 573 -2.18 22.74 15.65
C ALA A 573 -1.74 21.39 15.02
N ARG A 574 -2.43 20.92 14.00
CA ARG A 574 -2.04 19.70 13.25
C ARG A 574 -0.66 19.79 12.59
N PHE A 575 -0.14 21.00 12.37
CA PHE A 575 1.20 21.20 11.81
C PHE A 575 2.28 21.28 12.90
N TRP A 576 1.91 21.31 14.18
CA TRP A 576 2.82 21.36 15.30
C TRP A 576 2.85 20.00 16.01
N LEU A 577 4.03 19.44 16.12
CA LEU A 577 4.28 18.14 16.77
C LEU A 577 4.61 18.33 18.25
N SER A 578 5.28 19.43 18.51
CA SER A 578 5.63 19.93 19.85
C SER A 578 5.80 21.45 19.79
N ASP A 579 6.07 22.08 20.93
CA ASP A 579 6.35 23.52 20.99
C ASP A 579 7.62 23.91 20.17
N THR A 580 8.49 22.95 19.91
CA THR A 580 9.79 23.14 19.24
C THR A 580 9.90 22.42 17.89
N GLU A 581 8.81 21.88 17.39
CA GLU A 581 8.83 21.12 16.13
C GLU A 581 7.55 21.39 15.32
N THR A 582 7.69 21.86 14.09
CA THR A 582 6.57 22.17 13.19
C THR A 582 6.79 21.61 11.79
N LEU A 583 5.69 21.43 11.08
CA LEU A 583 5.64 20.90 9.72
C LEU A 583 5.32 22.00 8.72
N VAL A 584 5.93 21.87 7.55
CA VAL A 584 5.56 22.64 6.36
C VAL A 584 5.19 21.65 5.26
N MET A 585 3.88 21.56 4.98
CA MET A 585 3.33 20.66 3.97
C MET A 585 3.45 21.29 2.59
N LEU A 586 3.80 20.49 1.59
CA LEU A 586 3.95 20.92 0.20
C LEU A 586 2.77 20.46 -0.65
N SER A 587 2.45 21.20 -1.71
CA SER A 587 1.43 20.82 -2.70
C SER A 587 2.02 20.85 -4.11
N GLY A 588 1.58 19.91 -4.98
CA GLY A 588 1.99 19.87 -6.38
C GLY A 588 3.49 19.58 -6.58
N VAL A 589 4.07 18.74 -5.74
CA VAL A 589 5.49 18.34 -5.85
C VAL A 589 5.65 17.36 -7.00
N THR A 590 6.46 17.70 -7.99
CA THR A 590 6.83 16.82 -9.10
C THR A 590 8.12 16.05 -8.78
N PRO A 591 8.38 14.89 -9.40
CA PRO A 591 9.66 14.19 -9.24
C PRO A 591 10.88 15.06 -9.56
N ALA A 592 10.77 15.98 -10.54
CA ALA A 592 11.83 16.92 -10.90
C ALA A 592 12.12 17.97 -9.82
N ALA A 593 11.17 18.24 -8.93
CA ALA A 593 11.32 19.19 -7.83
C ALA A 593 12.12 18.63 -6.64
N LEU A 594 12.13 17.29 -6.46
CA LEU A 594 12.70 16.65 -5.28
C LEU A 594 14.15 17.02 -4.98
N PRO A 595 15.09 17.06 -5.97
CA PRO A 595 16.46 17.45 -5.69
C PRO A 595 16.61 18.89 -5.20
N SER A 596 15.78 19.81 -5.72
CA SER A 596 15.81 21.22 -5.31
C SER A 596 15.26 21.44 -3.92
N LEU A 597 14.26 20.63 -3.50
CA LEU A 597 13.71 20.63 -2.15
C LEU A 597 14.71 20.07 -1.14
N ALA A 598 15.37 18.94 -1.47
CA ALA A 598 16.44 18.37 -0.65
C ALA A 598 17.61 19.37 -0.46
N ALA A 599 18.09 19.97 -1.56
CA ALA A 599 19.12 21.00 -1.51
C ALA A 599 18.69 22.26 -0.71
N THR A 600 17.38 22.53 -0.62
CA THR A 600 16.88 23.64 0.20
C THR A 600 17.00 23.29 1.69
N ALA A 601 16.69 22.05 2.09
CA ALA A 601 16.90 21.60 3.48
C ALA A 601 18.39 21.66 3.86
N GLU A 602 19.29 21.13 3.01
CA GLU A 602 20.73 21.15 3.24
C GLU A 602 21.30 22.59 3.42
N ARG A 603 20.84 23.53 2.61
CA ARG A 603 21.27 24.95 2.71
C ARG A 603 20.81 25.62 3.98
N LEU A 604 19.65 25.23 4.52
CA LEU A 604 19.12 25.79 5.78
C LEU A 604 19.78 25.16 7.01
N GLY A 605 20.46 24.03 6.82
CA GLY A 605 21.27 23.39 7.84
C GLY A 605 20.46 22.67 8.91
N ASP A 606 21.12 22.42 10.06
CA ASP A 606 20.56 21.66 11.17
C ASP A 606 19.22 22.23 11.64
N GLY A 607 18.25 21.34 11.80
CA GLY A 607 16.89 21.65 12.25
C GLY A 607 15.86 21.85 11.14
N VAL A 608 16.24 21.78 9.85
CA VAL A 608 15.29 21.73 8.73
C VAL A 608 15.56 20.46 7.93
N SER A 609 14.64 19.52 7.93
CA SER A 609 14.75 18.27 7.18
C SER A 609 13.63 18.15 6.15
N PHE A 610 13.98 17.73 4.94
CA PHE A 610 13.01 17.39 3.91
C PHE A 610 12.70 15.89 3.99
N VAL A 611 11.44 15.56 4.18
CA VAL A 611 10.93 14.18 4.23
C VAL A 611 10.25 13.86 2.92
N ASN A 612 10.70 12.78 2.27
CA ASN A 612 10.11 12.22 1.06
C ASN A 612 9.74 10.77 1.31
N THR A 613 8.63 10.54 1.97
CA THR A 613 8.18 9.20 2.37
C THR A 613 8.01 8.26 1.18
N THR A 614 7.52 8.78 0.03
CA THR A 614 7.40 7.97 -1.19
C THR A 614 8.75 7.49 -1.68
N GLY A 615 9.77 8.36 -1.66
CA GLY A 615 11.14 8.01 -2.04
C GLY A 615 11.77 7.02 -1.07
N GLU A 616 11.59 7.21 0.23
CA GLU A 616 12.10 6.31 1.28
C GLU A 616 11.49 4.89 1.15
N ILE A 617 10.16 4.81 0.95
CA ILE A 617 9.49 3.53 0.71
C ILE A 617 10.00 2.88 -0.58
N SER A 618 10.15 3.64 -1.66
CA SER A 618 10.67 3.12 -2.94
C SER A 618 12.12 2.62 -2.80
N ALA A 619 12.97 3.33 -2.06
CA ALA A 619 14.33 2.89 -1.76
C ALA A 619 14.34 1.59 -0.93
N SER A 620 13.46 1.47 0.07
CA SER A 620 13.32 0.25 0.86
C SER A 620 12.85 -0.93 0.00
N LEU A 621 11.88 -0.72 -0.91
CA LEU A 621 11.43 -1.75 -1.86
C LEU A 621 12.57 -2.19 -2.78
N ALA A 622 13.40 -1.26 -3.27
CA ALA A 622 14.57 -1.56 -4.07
C ALA A 622 15.58 -2.42 -3.30
N LEU A 623 15.92 -2.03 -2.07
CA LEU A 623 16.82 -2.79 -1.20
C LEU A 623 16.30 -4.21 -0.95
N TRP A 624 15.00 -4.35 -0.69
CA TRP A 624 14.40 -5.68 -0.48
C TRP A 624 14.37 -6.51 -1.75
N ARG A 625 14.12 -5.91 -2.92
CA ARG A 625 14.24 -6.60 -4.21
C ARG A 625 15.66 -7.11 -4.43
N GLU A 626 16.68 -6.29 -4.17
CA GLU A 626 18.09 -6.69 -4.29
C GLU A 626 18.43 -7.81 -3.32
N THR A 627 18.07 -7.65 -2.03
CA THR A 627 18.30 -8.67 -1.00
C THR A 627 17.60 -9.99 -1.38
N LEU A 628 16.33 -9.91 -1.81
CA LEU A 628 15.58 -11.11 -2.21
C LEU A 628 16.16 -11.75 -3.48
N SER A 629 16.73 -10.96 -4.40
CA SER A 629 17.41 -11.49 -5.59
C SER A 629 18.66 -12.28 -5.21
N VAL A 630 19.46 -11.79 -4.25
CA VAL A 630 20.60 -12.54 -3.68
C VAL A 630 20.12 -13.81 -2.99
N VAL A 631 19.09 -13.70 -2.17
CA VAL A 631 18.48 -14.86 -1.47
C VAL A 631 17.95 -15.90 -2.48
N LEU A 632 17.37 -15.47 -3.61
CA LEU A 632 16.92 -16.36 -4.69
C LEU A 632 18.10 -17.19 -5.24
N VAL A 633 19.22 -16.53 -5.53
CA VAL A 633 20.43 -17.23 -6.05
C VAL A 633 20.99 -18.20 -5.01
N LEU A 634 21.09 -17.77 -3.73
CA LEU A 634 21.56 -18.62 -2.63
C LEU A 634 20.62 -19.82 -2.39
N SER A 635 19.31 -19.60 -2.43
CA SER A 635 18.31 -20.67 -2.31
C SER A 635 18.43 -21.67 -3.44
N PHE A 636 18.62 -21.19 -4.67
CA PHE A 636 18.83 -22.07 -5.83
C PHE A 636 20.11 -22.88 -5.68
N ALA A 637 21.22 -22.26 -5.25
CA ALA A 637 22.47 -22.96 -5.00
C ALA A 637 22.32 -24.02 -3.90
N LEU A 638 21.65 -23.68 -2.79
CA LEU A 638 21.37 -24.61 -1.70
C LEU A 638 20.52 -25.81 -2.17
N MET A 639 19.45 -25.56 -2.91
CA MET A 639 18.62 -26.61 -3.50
C MET A 639 19.42 -27.51 -4.45
N ALA A 640 20.27 -26.92 -5.30
CA ALA A 640 21.15 -27.67 -6.18
C ALA A 640 22.14 -28.56 -5.41
N VAL A 641 22.70 -28.07 -4.31
CA VAL A 641 23.58 -28.86 -3.40
C VAL A 641 22.80 -30.01 -2.77
N ILE A 642 21.61 -29.76 -2.21
CA ILE A 642 20.77 -30.82 -1.62
C ILE A 642 20.49 -31.92 -2.66
N LEU A 643 20.12 -31.54 -3.87
CA LEU A 643 19.87 -32.49 -4.96
C LEU A 643 21.14 -33.21 -5.37
N ALA A 644 22.30 -32.56 -5.42
CA ALA A 644 23.58 -33.16 -5.76
C ALA A 644 24.01 -34.22 -4.73
N VAL A 645 23.81 -33.95 -3.45
CA VAL A 645 24.08 -34.89 -2.35
C VAL A 645 23.19 -36.14 -2.48
N ILE A 646 21.89 -35.95 -2.74
CA ILE A 646 20.91 -37.07 -2.78
C ILE A 646 20.96 -37.84 -4.08
N TYR A 647 21.05 -37.15 -5.23
CA TYR A 647 20.89 -37.72 -6.57
C TYR A 647 22.19 -37.78 -7.39
N ARG A 648 23.30 -37.21 -6.85
CA ARG A 648 24.64 -37.21 -7.50
C ARG A 648 24.57 -36.61 -8.93
N ALA A 649 25.16 -37.27 -9.92
CA ALA A 649 25.20 -36.79 -11.32
C ALA A 649 23.80 -36.56 -11.94
N ARG A 650 22.74 -37.21 -11.42
CA ARG A 650 21.36 -36.95 -11.88
C ARG A 650 20.82 -35.56 -11.47
N ALA A 651 21.37 -34.96 -10.45
CA ALA A 651 20.96 -33.65 -9.95
C ALA A 651 21.05 -32.54 -11.02
N VAL A 652 22.09 -32.58 -11.87
CA VAL A 652 22.25 -31.60 -12.95
C VAL A 652 21.03 -31.58 -13.88
N ARG A 653 20.49 -32.77 -14.21
CA ARG A 653 19.30 -32.88 -15.06
C ARG A 653 18.02 -32.42 -14.38
N MET A 654 17.97 -32.40 -13.05
CA MET A 654 16.86 -31.90 -12.27
C MET A 654 16.92 -30.36 -12.12
N VAL A 655 18.13 -29.81 -12.00
CA VAL A 655 18.36 -28.37 -11.79
C VAL A 655 18.22 -27.56 -13.08
N LEU A 656 18.69 -28.11 -14.23
CA LEU A 656 18.69 -27.38 -15.52
C LEU A 656 17.31 -26.90 -15.97
N PRO A 657 16.21 -27.69 -15.95
CA PRO A 657 14.89 -27.21 -16.35
C PRO A 657 14.42 -26.05 -15.49
N VAL A 658 14.75 -26.07 -14.20
CA VAL A 658 14.38 -25.02 -13.23
C VAL A 658 15.18 -23.75 -13.51
N ALA A 659 16.49 -23.85 -13.75
CA ALA A 659 17.31 -22.69 -14.14
C ALA A 659 16.82 -22.06 -15.44
N PHE A 660 16.51 -22.87 -16.46
CA PHE A 660 16.00 -22.36 -17.73
C PHE A 660 14.61 -21.76 -17.63
N SER A 661 13.78 -22.20 -16.68
CA SER A 661 12.48 -21.55 -16.43
C SER A 661 12.64 -20.13 -15.91
N VAL A 662 13.60 -19.88 -15.02
CA VAL A 662 13.91 -18.52 -14.54
C VAL A 662 14.38 -17.64 -15.69
N VAL A 663 15.30 -18.14 -16.54
CA VAL A 663 15.75 -17.43 -17.76
C VAL A 663 14.56 -17.12 -18.67
N THR A 664 13.64 -18.09 -18.84
CA THR A 664 12.42 -17.91 -19.65
C THR A 664 11.55 -16.79 -19.09
N VAL A 665 11.30 -16.77 -17.76
CA VAL A 665 10.48 -15.72 -17.11
C VAL A 665 11.11 -14.35 -17.31
N LEU A 666 12.40 -14.21 -16.98
CA LEU A 666 13.10 -12.93 -17.10
C LEU A 666 13.14 -12.45 -18.57
N GLY A 667 13.34 -13.38 -19.49
CA GLY A 667 13.33 -13.08 -20.93
C GLY A 667 11.96 -12.63 -21.43
N VAL A 668 10.89 -13.33 -21.07
CA VAL A 668 9.50 -12.97 -21.43
C VAL A 668 9.16 -11.59 -20.86
N MET A 669 9.50 -11.33 -19.60
CA MET A 669 9.27 -10.03 -18.96
C MET A 669 9.99 -8.89 -19.69
N GLY A 670 11.26 -9.10 -20.05
CA GLY A 670 12.05 -8.11 -20.79
C GLY A 670 11.47 -7.80 -22.19
N TRP A 671 10.97 -8.83 -22.90
CA TRP A 671 10.30 -8.64 -24.18
C TRP A 671 8.91 -7.97 -24.05
N ALA A 672 8.19 -8.27 -22.97
CA ALA A 672 6.88 -7.68 -22.70
C ALA A 672 6.98 -6.26 -22.11
N GLY A 673 8.19 -5.75 -21.82
CA GLY A 673 8.38 -4.46 -21.17
C GLY A 673 7.88 -4.42 -19.72
N LEU A 674 7.75 -5.59 -19.08
CA LEU A 674 7.33 -5.69 -17.69
C LEU A 674 8.52 -5.44 -16.76
N PRO A 675 8.36 -4.61 -15.71
CA PRO A 675 9.47 -4.26 -14.84
C PRO A 675 9.84 -5.39 -13.87
N LEU A 676 11.12 -5.46 -13.52
CA LEU A 676 11.59 -6.30 -12.43
C LEU A 676 11.38 -5.55 -11.10
N THR A 677 10.50 -6.06 -10.26
CA THR A 677 10.11 -5.49 -8.97
C THR A 677 10.26 -6.52 -7.86
N LEU A 678 10.08 -6.11 -6.60
CA LEU A 678 9.97 -7.06 -5.49
C LEU A 678 8.89 -8.13 -5.77
N PHE A 679 7.75 -7.74 -6.37
CA PHE A 679 6.61 -8.62 -6.65
C PHE A 679 6.81 -9.55 -7.85
N THR A 680 7.89 -9.40 -8.59
CA THR A 680 8.33 -10.33 -9.64
C THR A 680 9.41 -11.29 -9.14
N VAL A 681 10.26 -10.85 -8.21
CA VAL A 681 11.30 -11.71 -7.63
C VAL A 681 10.70 -12.72 -6.63
N MET A 682 9.70 -12.30 -5.84
CA MET A 682 9.02 -13.21 -4.90
C MET A 682 8.48 -14.50 -5.55
N PRO A 683 7.69 -14.43 -6.64
CA PRO A 683 7.19 -15.64 -7.29
C PRO A 683 8.28 -16.46 -7.98
N LEU A 684 9.45 -15.91 -8.29
CA LEU A 684 10.58 -16.72 -8.80
C LEU A 684 11.09 -17.70 -7.75
N VAL A 685 11.05 -17.38 -6.45
CA VAL A 685 11.36 -18.34 -5.38
C VAL A 685 10.37 -19.50 -5.38
N LEU A 686 9.08 -19.20 -5.64
CA LEU A 686 8.03 -20.21 -5.80
C LEU A 686 8.26 -21.09 -7.02
N VAL A 687 8.61 -20.49 -8.17
CA VAL A 687 8.94 -21.21 -9.41
C VAL A 687 10.12 -22.16 -9.19
N LEU A 688 11.14 -21.74 -8.43
CA LEU A 688 12.27 -22.59 -8.06
C LEU A 688 11.82 -23.77 -7.20
N ALA A 689 11.07 -23.52 -6.13
CA ALA A 689 10.62 -24.56 -5.21
C ALA A 689 9.75 -25.61 -5.94
N LEU A 690 8.71 -25.17 -6.66
CA LEU A 690 7.81 -26.03 -7.43
C LEU A 690 8.53 -26.76 -8.59
N GLY A 691 9.44 -26.05 -9.24
CA GLY A 691 10.24 -26.62 -10.33
C GLY A 691 11.09 -27.80 -9.88
N VAL A 692 11.69 -27.67 -8.69
CA VAL A 692 12.44 -28.79 -8.08
C VAL A 692 11.51 -29.93 -7.70
N ASP A 693 10.32 -29.65 -7.18
CA ASP A 693 9.32 -30.67 -6.84
C ASP A 693 8.92 -31.49 -8.08
N TYR A 694 8.64 -30.81 -9.20
CA TYR A 694 8.31 -31.49 -10.46
C TYR A 694 9.48 -32.30 -10.98
N ALA A 695 10.70 -31.76 -10.90
CA ALA A 695 11.90 -32.48 -11.32
C ALA A 695 12.15 -33.74 -10.45
N VAL A 696 11.98 -33.66 -9.14
CA VAL A 696 12.15 -34.80 -8.20
C VAL A 696 11.11 -35.87 -8.49
N MET A 697 9.84 -35.49 -8.74
CA MET A 697 8.78 -36.47 -9.04
C MET A 697 8.95 -37.15 -10.39
N LEU A 698 9.44 -36.41 -11.41
CA LEU A 698 9.63 -36.95 -12.76
C LEU A 698 10.91 -37.77 -12.93
N TYR A 699 12.02 -37.32 -12.30
CA TYR A 699 13.34 -37.94 -12.52
C TYR A 699 13.76 -38.90 -11.38
N GLY A 700 13.12 -38.83 -10.22
CA GLY A 700 13.41 -39.70 -9.08
C GLY A 700 13.17 -41.17 -9.33
N LYS A 701 12.21 -41.53 -10.21
CA LYS A 701 11.91 -42.88 -10.65
C LYS A 701 11.65 -42.89 -12.17
N PRO A 702 12.58 -43.43 -12.97
CA PRO A 702 12.39 -43.58 -14.42
C PRO A 702 11.18 -44.46 -14.72
N GLY A 703 10.37 -44.13 -15.74
CA GLY A 703 9.23 -44.96 -16.17
C GLY A 703 7.89 -44.67 -15.47
N ASN A 704 7.81 -43.75 -14.52
CA ASN A 704 6.59 -43.50 -13.75
C ASN A 704 5.55 -42.67 -14.53
N ARG A 705 4.50 -43.36 -15.10
CA ARG A 705 3.36 -42.69 -15.77
C ARG A 705 2.57 -41.83 -14.82
N THR A 706 2.40 -42.26 -13.57
CA THR A 706 1.67 -41.53 -12.52
C THR A 706 2.39 -40.25 -12.14
N GLY A 707 3.73 -40.23 -12.19
CA GLY A 707 4.53 -39.04 -11.95
C GLY A 707 4.26 -37.91 -12.97
N VAL A 708 4.15 -38.26 -14.29
CA VAL A 708 3.82 -37.27 -15.33
C VAL A 708 2.41 -36.72 -15.12
N PHE A 709 1.46 -37.58 -14.84
CA PHE A 709 0.08 -37.21 -14.61
C PHE A 709 -0.06 -36.29 -13.35
N SER A 710 0.59 -36.67 -12.26
CA SER A 710 0.52 -35.90 -11.02
C SER A 710 1.20 -34.51 -11.14
N VAL A 711 2.34 -34.43 -11.83
CA VAL A 711 3.03 -33.15 -12.09
C VAL A 711 2.18 -32.23 -12.98
N PHE A 712 1.51 -32.80 -13.99
CA PHE A 712 0.58 -32.06 -14.83
C PHE A 712 -0.59 -31.50 -14.01
N LEU A 713 -1.23 -32.35 -13.17
CA LEU A 713 -2.31 -31.88 -12.29
C LEU A 713 -1.84 -30.78 -11.34
N ALA A 714 -0.68 -30.95 -10.74
CA ALA A 714 -0.05 -29.97 -9.87
C ALA A 714 0.21 -28.64 -10.59
N ALA A 715 0.83 -28.69 -11.79
CA ALA A 715 1.11 -27.49 -12.56
C ALA A 715 -0.18 -26.76 -12.99
N VAL A 716 -1.18 -27.49 -13.47
CA VAL A 716 -2.46 -26.90 -13.88
C VAL A 716 -3.20 -26.34 -12.67
N SER A 717 -3.21 -27.02 -11.52
CA SER A 717 -3.83 -26.50 -10.29
C SER A 717 -3.17 -25.21 -9.83
N THR A 718 -1.85 -25.13 -9.91
CA THR A 718 -1.08 -23.95 -9.55
C THR A 718 -1.35 -22.78 -10.52
N ILE A 719 -1.41 -23.06 -11.82
CA ILE A 719 -1.77 -22.03 -12.82
C ILE A 719 -3.20 -21.56 -12.62
N LEU A 720 -4.15 -22.43 -12.31
CA LEU A 720 -5.54 -22.05 -12.02
C LEU A 720 -5.69 -21.25 -10.71
N SER A 721 -4.84 -21.52 -9.73
CA SER A 721 -4.89 -20.80 -8.45
C SER A 721 -4.20 -19.45 -8.50
N PHE A 722 -3.04 -19.36 -9.14
CA PHE A 722 -2.17 -18.17 -9.15
C PHE A 722 -2.16 -17.44 -10.48
N GLY A 723 -2.29 -18.15 -11.59
CA GLY A 723 -2.29 -17.55 -12.92
C GLY A 723 -3.45 -16.57 -13.11
N LEU A 724 -4.55 -16.76 -12.38
CA LEU A 724 -5.67 -15.82 -12.36
C LEU A 724 -5.26 -14.44 -11.82
N LEU A 725 -4.26 -14.34 -10.94
CA LEU A 725 -3.72 -13.06 -10.46
C LEU A 725 -3.11 -12.22 -11.60
N ALA A 726 -2.72 -12.85 -12.72
CA ALA A 726 -2.28 -12.14 -13.91
C ALA A 726 -3.36 -11.23 -14.52
N PHE A 727 -4.62 -11.41 -14.16
CA PHE A 727 -5.74 -10.59 -14.59
C PHE A 727 -6.15 -9.54 -13.54
N SER A 728 -5.43 -9.42 -12.42
CA SER A 728 -5.70 -8.40 -11.42
C SER A 728 -5.40 -7.00 -11.96
N ALA A 729 -6.24 -6.04 -11.64
CA ALA A 729 -6.00 -4.63 -11.93
C ALA A 729 -4.91 -4.02 -10.99
N THR A 730 -4.57 -4.70 -9.89
CA THR A 730 -3.47 -4.27 -9.01
C THR A 730 -2.14 -4.68 -9.62
N PRO A 731 -1.25 -3.71 -10.00
CA PRO A 731 -0.02 -4.03 -10.74
C PRO A 731 0.89 -5.04 -10.02
N ALA A 732 1.01 -4.96 -8.71
CA ALA A 732 1.79 -5.90 -7.90
C ALA A 732 1.28 -7.36 -8.03
N LEU A 733 -0.05 -7.55 -7.94
CA LEU A 733 -0.68 -8.88 -8.09
C LEU A 733 -0.61 -9.37 -9.54
N HIS A 734 -0.79 -8.47 -10.51
CA HIS A 734 -0.63 -8.77 -11.94
C HIS A 734 0.77 -9.30 -12.24
N LEU A 735 1.81 -8.57 -11.83
CA LEU A 735 3.21 -8.97 -12.04
C LEU A 735 3.52 -10.31 -11.36
N PHE A 736 3.04 -10.50 -10.13
CA PHE A 736 3.17 -11.77 -9.42
C PHE A 736 2.53 -12.92 -10.19
N GLY A 737 1.29 -12.75 -10.63
CA GLY A 737 0.53 -13.76 -11.37
C GLY A 737 1.16 -14.14 -12.72
N VAL A 738 1.57 -13.12 -13.51
CA VAL A 738 2.25 -13.33 -14.81
C VAL A 738 3.56 -14.09 -14.61
N THR A 739 4.39 -13.66 -13.65
CA THR A 739 5.68 -14.32 -13.35
C THR A 739 5.48 -15.80 -13.01
N LEU A 740 4.50 -16.09 -12.18
CA LEU A 740 4.22 -17.46 -11.75
C LEU A 740 3.63 -18.31 -12.87
N ALA A 741 2.64 -17.79 -13.62
CA ALA A 741 2.02 -18.51 -14.73
C ALA A 741 3.04 -18.87 -15.81
N VAL A 742 3.88 -17.93 -16.21
CA VAL A 742 4.97 -18.16 -17.19
C VAL A 742 5.98 -19.14 -16.62
N GLY A 743 6.41 -18.96 -15.35
CA GLY A 743 7.41 -19.80 -14.71
C GLY A 743 6.96 -21.26 -14.58
N ILE A 744 5.77 -21.50 -14.06
CA ILE A 744 5.23 -22.88 -13.89
C ILE A 744 4.99 -23.54 -15.25
N SER A 745 4.48 -22.80 -16.25
CA SER A 745 4.33 -23.32 -17.61
C SER A 745 5.69 -23.71 -18.22
N ALA A 746 6.70 -22.85 -18.05
CA ALA A 746 8.06 -23.13 -18.51
C ALA A 746 8.68 -24.35 -17.81
N VAL A 747 8.56 -24.44 -16.47
CA VAL A 747 9.03 -25.61 -15.70
C VAL A 747 8.36 -26.87 -16.20
N LEU A 748 7.03 -26.89 -16.34
CA LEU A 748 6.30 -28.09 -16.82
C LEU A 748 6.81 -28.53 -18.18
N VAL A 749 6.90 -27.61 -19.14
CA VAL A 749 7.36 -27.95 -20.51
C VAL A 749 8.82 -28.41 -20.50
N LEU A 750 9.71 -27.68 -19.82
CA LEU A 750 11.13 -27.99 -19.79
C LEU A 750 11.42 -29.32 -19.08
N THR A 751 10.73 -29.64 -17.98
CA THR A 751 10.90 -30.90 -17.27
C THR A 751 10.40 -32.10 -18.10
N LEU A 752 9.34 -31.94 -18.90
CA LEU A 752 8.85 -32.96 -19.79
C LEU A 752 9.79 -33.20 -21.00
N VAL A 753 10.26 -32.11 -21.63
CA VAL A 753 11.13 -32.19 -22.82
C VAL A 753 12.53 -32.67 -22.48
N MET A 754 13.10 -32.29 -21.32
CA MET A 754 14.45 -32.67 -20.90
C MET A 754 14.53 -34.05 -20.20
N ARG A 755 13.46 -34.82 -20.19
CA ARG A 755 13.38 -36.12 -19.53
C ARG A 755 14.36 -37.16 -20.12
N PRO A 756 15.10 -37.95 -19.30
CA PRO A 756 16.09 -38.92 -19.80
C PRO A 756 15.48 -40.13 -20.50
N GLU A 757 16.20 -40.68 -21.50
CA GLU A 757 15.78 -41.80 -22.37
C GLU A 757 15.42 -43.11 -21.67
N ALA A 758 16.11 -43.48 -20.59
CA ALA A 758 15.85 -44.70 -19.83
C ALA A 758 14.42 -44.83 -19.29
N ALA A 759 13.66 -43.76 -19.31
CA ALA A 759 12.26 -43.73 -18.92
C ALA A 759 11.29 -44.15 -20.05
N VAL A 760 11.76 -44.27 -21.30
CA VAL A 760 10.92 -44.51 -22.48
C VAL A 760 10.92 -46.01 -22.87
N SER A 761 12.03 -46.74 -22.65
CA SER A 761 12.13 -48.16 -22.97
C SER A 761 11.21 -49.03 -22.12
N ASP A 762 10.96 -48.69 -20.87
CA ASP A 762 10.02 -49.40 -20.00
C ASP A 762 8.53 -49.17 -20.33
N PHE A 763 8.26 -48.26 -21.26
CA PHE A 763 6.90 -47.91 -21.69
C PHE A 763 6.31 -48.84 -22.75
N LEU A 764 7.16 -49.64 -23.43
CA LEU A 764 6.77 -50.35 -24.65
C LEU A 764 6.55 -51.86 -24.49
N ILE A 765 6.71 -52.42 -23.28
CA ILE A 765 6.44 -53.85 -23.08
C ILE A 765 5.17 -54.03 -22.25
N PRO A 766 4.02 -54.38 -22.85
CA PRO A 766 2.90 -54.89 -22.08
C PRO A 766 3.30 -56.27 -21.55
N ARG A 767 3.68 -56.37 -20.27
CA ARG A 767 3.69 -57.68 -19.58
C ARG A 767 2.26 -58.19 -19.50
N LYS A 768 1.83 -58.92 -20.54
CA LYS A 768 0.82 -59.98 -20.46
C LYS A 768 0.49 -60.46 -21.88
N LEU A 769 1.13 -61.53 -22.30
CA LEU A 769 0.56 -62.58 -23.15
C LEU A 769 1.56 -63.72 -23.15
N ASN A 770 1.75 -64.39 -22.01
CA ASN A 770 2.30 -65.73 -21.95
C ASN A 770 1.78 -66.43 -20.69
N LYS A 771 0.52 -66.80 -20.73
CA LYS A 771 -0.05 -67.90 -19.96
C LYS A 771 -1.39 -68.29 -20.57
N CYS A 772 -1.35 -68.88 -21.76
CA CYS A 772 -2.32 -69.81 -22.31
C CYS A 772 -1.68 -70.56 -23.49
N ARG A 773 -0.74 -71.43 -23.18
CA ARG A 773 -0.37 -72.64 -23.97
C ARG A 773 0.34 -73.53 -23.00
N ASN A 774 -0.43 -74.39 -22.39
CA ASN A 774 -0.37 -75.83 -22.19
C ASN A 774 -1.51 -76.23 -21.27
#